data_333e21b3aae48bc348d9d12a75c4230a
#
_entry.id   333e21b3aae48bc348d9d12a75c4230a
#
_cell.length_a   1.000
_cell.length_b   1.000
_cell.length_c   1.000
_cell.angle_alpha   90.00
_cell.angle_beta   90.00
_cell.angle_gamma   90.00
#
_symmetry.space_group_name_H-M   'P 1'
#
loop_
_entity.id
_entity.type
_entity.pdbx_description
1 polymer ?
#
loop_
_entity_poly.entity_id
_entity_poly.type
_entity_poly.pdbx_seq_one_letter_code
_entity_poly.pdbx_strand_id
1 'polypeptide(L)'
;MKHFYLLILSILTFQQISAQHENIEMKSFRAKEMKSLANKMTAYNTNPNTLNYDLQYQRMDISLNPSVYQIAGSVTSHFKPNQSMSNIYFDLSNTLTVSQVKYHGQNLTFQQLATKEIKIDFPVALSANVLDSLTIHYSGTPPTANNSFSTGSQGGSPILSTLSEPYGAQDWFPTKQSMNDKIEQFDFKITTPSQYNVAANGTFMSETVLPPGQKLTFWRTMYPTAAYLIALSITNYVKLTDTIGNPPFPFINYIYPSTASNSASMANINWTKQIMNTFETYLGPYPFRNEKYGHMEFEYGGGMEHQTMSSMGDWGKGLIAHELAHQWFGDKVTCGAWNDIWLNEGFATFGAHLANEKLLMTNTEFMNFLSSEKDFITSAPGGSVYVADANLNNIGAIFSGRLSYSKGGFVVRMIKWILGETVFYQAIKDYHARPALAYNYVRTADLKNSIQQSTGKDLTEFFNDWIYGQGYPTYDIRWKQTGNQVTFKASQTQSHASVSFYEMPLPIKVTGTGGQVAYFALDNTVNNQYFTESVTFPVASVEFNYEYQIIEKNSTVTQDNTLSTSDINKDEFALYPNPAKNELFLKGVKKSTEYSIYFVDGKLVEKGMYHPNQSVNIQKLIPGTYIFRIDEKNIKFLKK
;
A
#
# COMPACT_ATOMS: atom_id res chain seq x y z
N MET A 1 -16.13 -29.26 -39.68
CA MET A 1 -16.20 -29.43 -38.23
C MET A 1 -14.84 -29.64 -37.58
N LYS A 2 -13.96 -30.56 -38.02
CA LYS A 2 -12.63 -30.78 -37.38
C LYS A 2 -11.72 -29.53 -37.33
N HIS A 3 -11.73 -28.68 -38.33
CA HIS A 3 -10.90 -27.45 -38.35
C HIS A 3 -11.43 -26.34 -37.45
N PHE A 4 -12.74 -26.32 -37.15
CA PHE A 4 -13.36 -25.37 -36.24
C PHE A 4 -13.00 -25.69 -34.76
N TYR A 5 -12.96 -26.98 -34.41
CA TYR A 5 -12.55 -27.42 -33.08
C TYR A 5 -11.05 -27.17 -32.80
N LEU A 6 -10.19 -27.29 -33.83
CA LEU A 6 -8.75 -27.01 -33.67
C LEU A 6 -8.49 -25.51 -33.47
N LEU A 7 -9.27 -24.64 -34.11
CA LEU A 7 -9.15 -23.20 -33.96
C LEU A 7 -9.60 -22.75 -32.57
N ILE A 8 -10.71 -23.29 -32.03
CA ILE A 8 -11.21 -23.01 -30.69
C ILE A 8 -10.23 -23.54 -29.63
N LEU A 9 -9.65 -24.73 -29.80
CA LEU A 9 -8.67 -25.28 -28.88
C LEU A 9 -7.37 -24.46 -28.87
N SER A 10 -6.92 -23.95 -30.04
CA SER A 10 -5.73 -23.09 -30.13
C SER A 10 -5.95 -21.70 -29.51
N ILE A 11 -7.15 -21.13 -29.62
CA ILE A 11 -7.50 -19.86 -28.97
C ILE A 11 -7.56 -20.02 -27.45
N LEU A 12 -8.18 -21.11 -26.95
CA LEU A 12 -8.24 -21.39 -25.51
C LEU A 12 -6.85 -21.65 -24.90
N THR A 13 -5.98 -22.37 -25.62
CA THR A 13 -4.60 -22.59 -25.16
C THR A 13 -3.77 -21.31 -25.19
N PHE A 14 -3.97 -20.43 -26.17
CA PHE A 14 -3.27 -19.15 -26.24
C PHE A 14 -3.71 -18.20 -25.11
N GLN A 15 -5.01 -18.17 -24.77
CA GLN A 15 -5.54 -17.37 -23.64
C GLN A 15 -5.04 -17.88 -22.29
N GLN A 16 -4.98 -19.19 -22.08
CA GLN A 16 -4.41 -19.78 -20.84
C GLN A 16 -2.91 -19.48 -20.71
N ILE A 17 -2.17 -19.51 -21.81
CA ILE A 17 -0.73 -19.20 -21.82
C ILE A 17 -0.49 -17.72 -21.51
N SER A 18 -1.33 -16.80 -22.00
CA SER A 18 -1.22 -15.36 -21.75
C SER A 18 -1.46 -15.01 -20.28
N ALA A 19 -2.57 -15.46 -19.69
CA ALA A 19 -2.87 -15.22 -18.28
C ALA A 19 -1.87 -15.88 -17.33
N GLN A 20 -1.34 -17.05 -17.69
CA GLN A 20 -0.30 -17.74 -16.93
C GLN A 20 1.05 -16.99 -17.03
N HIS A 21 1.34 -16.37 -18.17
CA HIS A 21 2.56 -15.59 -18.38
C HIS A 21 2.55 -14.30 -17.54
N GLU A 22 1.45 -13.52 -17.52
CA GLU A 22 1.35 -12.30 -16.71
C GLU A 22 1.34 -12.57 -15.20
N ASN A 23 0.78 -13.70 -14.77
CA ASN A 23 0.82 -14.12 -13.37
C ASN A 23 2.25 -14.52 -12.93
N ILE A 24 3.00 -15.14 -13.83
CA ILE A 24 4.43 -15.42 -13.65
C ILE A 24 5.22 -14.12 -13.61
N GLU A 25 4.85 -13.14 -14.44
CA GLU A 25 5.47 -11.82 -14.51
C GLU A 25 5.31 -11.04 -13.19
N MET A 26 4.08 -10.94 -12.64
CA MET A 26 3.81 -10.29 -11.34
C MET A 26 4.57 -10.95 -10.18
N LYS A 27 4.63 -12.27 -10.13
CA LYS A 27 5.42 -13.00 -9.12
C LYS A 27 6.93 -12.79 -9.32
N SER A 28 7.37 -12.70 -10.56
CA SER A 28 8.78 -12.50 -10.92
C SER A 28 9.28 -11.12 -10.55
N PHE A 29 8.54 -10.05 -10.81
CA PHE A 29 9.00 -8.71 -10.45
C PHE A 29 9.02 -8.50 -8.93
N ARG A 30 7.99 -8.94 -8.18
CA ARG A 30 8.00 -8.92 -6.71
C ARG A 30 9.21 -9.65 -6.12
N ALA A 31 9.57 -10.80 -6.69
CA ALA A 31 10.76 -11.54 -6.26
C ALA A 31 12.07 -10.78 -6.58
N LYS A 32 12.15 -10.07 -7.70
CA LYS A 32 13.31 -9.25 -8.08
C LYS A 32 13.43 -8.02 -7.19
N GLU A 33 12.32 -7.34 -6.89
CA GLU A 33 12.23 -6.21 -5.99
C GLU A 33 12.64 -6.61 -4.57
N MET A 34 12.03 -7.66 -4.00
CA MET A 34 12.47 -8.23 -2.72
C MET A 34 13.95 -8.59 -2.70
N LYS A 35 14.52 -9.09 -3.81
CA LYS A 35 15.94 -9.37 -3.91
C LYS A 35 16.79 -8.09 -3.88
N SER A 36 16.34 -7.01 -4.50
CA SER A 36 17.01 -5.70 -4.47
C SER A 36 17.05 -5.13 -3.05
N LEU A 37 16.01 -5.39 -2.27
CA LEU A 37 15.87 -4.94 -0.89
C LEU A 37 16.51 -5.91 0.13
N ALA A 38 16.81 -7.15 -0.23
CA ALA A 38 17.18 -8.23 0.70
C ALA A 38 18.39 -7.95 1.60
N ASN A 39 19.30 -7.07 1.17
CA ASN A 39 20.50 -6.71 1.92
C ASN A 39 20.36 -5.35 2.65
N LYS A 40 19.16 -4.74 2.64
CA LYS A 40 18.94 -3.43 3.23
C LYS A 40 18.87 -3.48 4.75
N MET A 41 19.33 -2.42 5.41
CA MET A 41 19.17 -2.24 6.86
C MET A 41 17.70 -1.99 7.21
N THR A 42 17.20 -2.76 8.18
CA THR A 42 15.83 -2.62 8.70
C THR A 42 15.78 -2.19 10.16
N ALA A 43 16.88 -2.37 10.89
CA ALA A 43 16.98 -2.03 12.32
C ALA A 43 17.14 -0.51 12.57
N TYR A 44 16.44 0.33 11.80
CA TYR A 44 16.42 1.76 12.02
C TYR A 44 15.14 2.14 12.77
N ASN A 45 15.31 2.62 13.99
CA ASN A 45 14.27 3.35 14.68
C ASN A 45 14.30 4.80 14.21
N THR A 46 13.13 5.46 14.16
CA THR A 46 13.06 6.90 13.96
C THR A 46 14.11 7.59 14.83
N ASN A 47 15.03 8.33 14.23
CA ASN A 47 16.07 9.03 14.96
C ASN A 47 15.43 10.13 15.83
N PRO A 48 15.41 10.00 17.17
CA PRO A 48 14.75 10.98 18.04
C PRO A 48 15.43 12.35 18.01
N ASN A 49 16.73 12.41 17.62
CA ASN A 49 17.49 13.64 17.53
C ASN A 49 17.06 14.51 16.33
N THR A 50 16.34 13.93 15.34
CA THR A 50 15.86 14.66 14.15
C THR A 50 14.39 15.10 14.27
N LEU A 51 13.73 14.88 15.41
CA LEU A 51 12.30 15.23 15.60
C LEU A 51 12.06 16.71 15.95
N ASN A 52 13.10 17.47 16.22
CA ASN A 52 13.03 18.83 16.72
C ASN A 52 13.07 19.91 15.65
N TYR A 53 13.07 19.53 14.37
CA TYR A 53 13.03 20.46 13.24
C TYR A 53 12.22 19.88 12.07
N ASP A 54 11.80 20.76 11.18
CA ASP A 54 11.07 20.54 9.94
C ASP A 54 11.99 20.90 8.77
N LEU A 55 12.21 19.97 7.83
CA LEU A 55 13.15 20.09 6.72
C LEU A 55 12.47 20.66 5.47
N GLN A 56 12.63 21.96 5.24
CA GLN A 56 11.92 22.69 4.18
C GLN A 56 12.54 22.54 2.79
N TYR A 57 13.87 22.41 2.71
CA TYR A 57 14.58 22.37 1.43
C TYR A 57 15.93 21.69 1.57
N GLN A 58 16.29 20.91 0.56
CA GLN A 58 17.66 20.47 0.39
C GLN A 58 18.18 20.76 -1.03
N ARG A 59 19.44 21.11 -1.14
CA ARG A 59 20.16 21.21 -2.41
C ARG A 59 21.43 20.39 -2.34
N MET A 60 21.52 19.45 -3.25
CA MET A 60 22.67 18.58 -3.44
C MET A 60 23.54 19.15 -4.56
N ASP A 61 24.74 19.60 -4.23
CA ASP A 61 25.77 20.03 -5.18
C ASP A 61 26.90 18.98 -5.15
N ILE A 62 26.89 17.99 -6.05
CA ILE A 62 27.82 16.85 -6.02
C ILE A 62 28.43 16.55 -7.39
N SER A 63 29.64 15.96 -7.37
CA SER A 63 30.30 15.44 -8.55
C SER A 63 30.28 13.93 -8.54
N LEU A 64 29.78 13.33 -9.63
CA LEU A 64 29.64 11.89 -9.80
C LEU A 64 30.24 11.43 -11.13
N ASN A 65 30.93 10.30 -11.08
CA ASN A 65 31.39 9.59 -12.27
C ASN A 65 30.92 8.14 -12.18
N PRO A 66 30.06 7.65 -13.09
CA PRO A 66 29.54 6.29 -13.01
C PRO A 66 30.61 5.18 -13.10
N SER A 67 31.84 5.52 -13.52
CA SER A 67 32.98 4.61 -13.49
C SER A 67 33.70 4.55 -12.13
N VAL A 68 33.27 5.35 -11.14
CA VAL A 68 34.00 5.51 -9.86
C VAL A 68 33.02 5.42 -8.70
N TYR A 69 33.21 4.42 -7.83
CA TYR A 69 32.36 4.22 -6.65
C TYR A 69 32.77 5.20 -5.53
N GLN A 70 32.49 6.48 -5.74
CA GLN A 70 32.78 7.57 -4.81
C GLN A 70 31.77 8.70 -4.97
N ILE A 71 31.60 9.49 -3.91
CA ILE A 71 30.81 10.71 -3.91
C ILE A 71 31.60 11.85 -3.25
N ALA A 72 31.47 13.06 -3.79
CA ALA A 72 32.05 14.27 -3.20
C ALA A 72 31.20 15.49 -3.54
N GLY A 73 30.99 16.36 -2.56
CA GLY A 73 30.24 17.60 -2.75
C GLY A 73 29.68 18.17 -1.45
N SER A 74 28.51 18.75 -1.56
CA SER A 74 27.83 19.34 -0.40
C SER A 74 26.31 19.22 -0.49
N VAL A 75 25.65 19.23 0.68
CA VAL A 75 24.21 19.39 0.81
C VAL A 75 23.91 20.63 1.64
N THR A 76 23.15 21.56 1.05
CA THR A 76 22.59 22.71 1.76
C THR A 76 21.19 22.36 2.22
N SER A 77 20.90 22.51 3.52
CA SER A 77 19.60 22.24 4.11
C SER A 77 19.01 23.52 4.70
N HIS A 78 17.74 23.81 4.36
CA HIS A 78 16.93 24.81 5.05
C HIS A 78 15.93 24.09 5.96
N PHE A 79 15.82 24.55 7.19
CA PHE A 79 15.02 23.90 8.22
C PHE A 79 14.37 24.92 9.15
N LYS A 80 13.27 24.52 9.78
CA LYS A 80 12.61 25.29 10.85
C LYS A 80 12.67 24.49 12.15
N PRO A 81 13.29 25.02 13.21
CA PRO A 81 13.19 24.41 14.54
C PRO A 81 11.73 24.36 15.02
N ASN A 82 11.29 23.23 15.55
CA ASN A 82 9.97 23.09 16.19
C ASN A 82 9.96 23.64 17.63
N GLN A 83 11.15 23.78 18.21
CA GLN A 83 11.41 24.35 19.53
C GLN A 83 12.76 25.05 19.52
N SER A 84 13.10 25.83 20.56
CA SER A 84 14.46 26.40 20.66
C SER A 84 15.49 25.28 20.71
N MET A 85 16.53 25.36 19.88
CA MET A 85 17.54 24.30 19.79
C MET A 85 18.96 24.88 19.66
N SER A 86 19.93 24.27 20.36
CA SER A 86 21.36 24.61 20.32
C SER A 86 22.19 23.72 19.42
N ASN A 87 21.62 22.66 18.89
CA ASN A 87 22.27 21.73 17.96
C ASN A 87 21.24 21.11 17.02
N ILE A 88 21.71 20.59 15.89
CA ILE A 88 20.92 19.84 14.89
C ILE A 88 21.63 18.54 14.52
N TYR A 89 20.87 17.54 14.17
CA TYR A 89 21.39 16.24 13.74
C TYR A 89 20.93 15.92 12.31
N PHE A 90 21.84 15.33 11.52
CA PHE A 90 21.52 14.72 10.21
C PHE A 90 22.03 13.28 10.20
N ASP A 91 21.30 12.41 9.54
CA ASP A 91 21.74 11.03 9.30
C ASP A 91 22.76 11.02 8.16
N LEU A 92 23.92 10.38 8.38
CA LEU A 92 24.97 10.15 7.37
C LEU A 92 25.83 8.96 7.75
N SER A 93 26.11 8.08 6.82
CA SER A 93 27.02 6.94 7.00
C SER A 93 28.44 7.38 7.37
N ASN A 94 29.06 6.65 8.30
CA ASN A 94 30.42 6.93 8.77
C ASN A 94 31.52 6.64 7.73
N THR A 95 31.18 6.01 6.60
CA THR A 95 32.09 5.85 5.44
C THR A 95 32.22 7.12 4.61
N LEU A 96 31.35 8.09 4.86
CA LEU A 96 31.35 9.41 4.26
C LEU A 96 31.89 10.42 5.27
N THR A 97 33.01 11.03 4.95
CA THR A 97 33.68 11.98 5.86
C THR A 97 33.19 13.40 5.65
N VAL A 98 32.68 14.03 6.69
CA VAL A 98 32.36 15.46 6.68
C VAL A 98 33.65 16.25 6.83
N SER A 99 33.92 17.12 5.85
CA SER A 99 35.11 17.98 5.85
C SER A 99 34.84 19.37 6.45
N GLN A 100 33.59 19.85 6.33
CA GLN A 100 33.21 21.19 6.77
C GLN A 100 31.70 21.32 6.94
N VAL A 101 31.27 22.08 7.91
CA VAL A 101 29.88 22.56 8.04
C VAL A 101 29.91 24.10 8.01
N LYS A 102 29.18 24.69 7.07
CA LYS A 102 29.04 26.14 6.93
C LYS A 102 27.68 26.62 7.38
N TYR A 103 27.68 27.70 8.17
CA TYR A 103 26.47 28.36 8.66
C TYR A 103 26.68 29.87 8.52
N HIS A 104 25.84 30.53 7.71
CA HIS A 104 25.97 31.97 7.40
C HIS A 104 27.42 32.42 7.06
N GLY A 105 28.13 31.58 6.28
CA GLY A 105 29.50 31.82 5.86
C GLY A 105 30.59 31.47 6.89
N GLN A 106 30.23 31.13 8.12
CA GLN A 106 31.13 30.69 9.18
C GLN A 106 31.19 29.16 9.26
N ASN A 107 32.31 28.64 9.75
CA ASN A 107 32.44 27.21 10.04
C ASN A 107 31.86 26.92 11.43
N LEU A 108 31.01 25.86 11.51
CA LEU A 108 30.51 25.32 12.76
C LEU A 108 31.37 24.14 13.23
N THR A 109 31.38 23.93 14.55
CA THR A 109 31.84 22.67 15.14
C THR A 109 30.81 21.57 14.93
N PHE A 110 31.28 20.39 14.62
CA PHE A 110 30.44 19.22 14.42
C PHE A 110 31.13 17.94 14.91
N GLN A 111 30.35 16.90 15.10
CA GLN A 111 30.84 15.56 15.45
C GLN A 111 30.14 14.53 14.54
N GLN A 112 30.90 13.64 13.90
CA GLN A 112 30.34 12.42 13.30
C GLN A 112 30.30 11.34 14.37
N LEU A 113 29.10 10.87 14.70
CA LEU A 113 28.85 9.90 15.76
C LEU A 113 28.91 8.47 15.22
N ALA A 114 29.27 7.51 16.09
CA ALA A 114 29.23 6.08 15.75
C ALA A 114 27.84 5.59 15.34
N THR A 115 26.81 6.31 15.74
CA THR A 115 25.39 6.08 15.40
C THR A 115 25.03 6.45 13.97
N LYS A 116 25.98 6.87 13.13
CA LYS A 116 25.78 7.37 11.76
C LYS A 116 24.99 8.67 11.73
N GLU A 117 25.27 9.56 12.65
CA GLU A 117 24.71 10.89 12.73
C GLU A 117 25.83 11.95 12.66
N ILE A 118 25.48 13.10 12.16
CA ILE A 118 26.28 14.31 12.28
C ILE A 118 25.58 15.21 13.29
N LYS A 119 26.20 15.45 14.45
CA LYS A 119 25.78 16.45 15.42
C LYS A 119 26.49 17.78 15.10
N ILE A 120 25.72 18.87 14.96
CA ILE A 120 26.22 20.21 14.65
C ILE A 120 25.76 21.16 15.76
N ASP A 121 26.69 21.84 16.41
CA ASP A 121 26.41 22.76 17.50
C ASP A 121 26.34 24.21 16.98
N PHE A 122 25.30 24.94 17.38
CA PHE A 122 25.14 26.36 17.04
C PHE A 122 25.77 27.26 18.12
N PRO A 123 26.40 28.39 17.71
CA PRO A 123 27.01 29.31 18.68
C PRO A 123 25.99 30.02 19.56
N VAL A 124 24.75 30.15 19.08
CA VAL A 124 23.60 30.70 19.79
C VAL A 124 22.41 29.82 19.49
N ALA A 125 21.58 29.55 20.49
CA ALA A 125 20.36 28.75 20.31
C ALA A 125 19.43 29.38 19.27
N LEU A 126 18.94 28.56 18.34
CA LEU A 126 17.98 28.96 17.32
C LEU A 126 16.58 29.07 17.92
N SER A 127 15.83 30.06 17.45
CA SER A 127 14.45 30.25 17.88
C SER A 127 13.50 29.31 17.13
N ALA A 128 12.45 28.85 17.82
CA ALA A 128 11.40 28.04 17.22
C ALA A 128 10.72 28.77 16.04
N ASN A 129 10.35 28.02 15.00
CA ASN A 129 9.61 28.46 13.82
C ASN A 129 10.32 29.51 12.94
N VAL A 130 11.61 29.76 13.16
CA VAL A 130 12.42 30.66 12.31
C VAL A 130 13.19 29.81 11.30
N LEU A 131 13.00 30.11 10.01
CA LEU A 131 13.70 29.42 8.93
C LEU A 131 15.19 29.74 9.00
N ASP A 132 16.03 28.71 8.97
CA ASP A 132 17.47 28.83 8.94
C ASP A 132 18.09 27.83 7.96
N SER A 133 19.42 27.90 7.74
CA SER A 133 20.09 27.03 6.78
C SER A 133 21.55 26.77 7.12
N LEU A 134 22.05 25.61 6.73
CA LEU A 134 23.45 25.24 6.78
C LEU A 134 23.86 24.40 5.57
N THR A 135 25.16 24.28 5.34
CA THR A 135 25.73 23.45 4.26
C THR A 135 26.75 22.48 4.85
N ILE A 136 26.58 21.20 4.55
CA ILE A 136 27.49 20.11 4.94
C ILE A 136 28.30 19.72 3.72
N HIS A 137 29.63 19.86 3.79
CA HIS A 137 30.57 19.37 2.78
C HIS A 137 31.08 17.99 3.19
N TYR A 138 31.04 17.04 2.28
CA TYR A 138 31.40 15.66 2.55
C TYR A 138 31.96 14.94 1.33
N SER A 139 32.69 13.86 1.57
CA SER A 139 33.17 12.96 0.52
C SER A 139 33.45 11.58 1.08
N GLY A 140 33.53 10.59 0.21
CA GLY A 140 33.92 9.24 0.62
C GLY A 140 33.37 8.16 -0.31
N THR A 141 33.49 6.94 0.16
CA THR A 141 32.95 5.75 -0.51
C THR A 141 31.66 5.34 0.19
N PRO A 142 30.49 5.38 -0.47
CA PRO A 142 29.24 4.89 0.11
C PRO A 142 29.36 3.45 0.61
N PRO A 143 28.65 3.05 1.68
CA PRO A 143 28.70 1.67 2.17
C PRO A 143 28.02 0.73 1.15
N THR A 144 28.61 -0.45 0.96
CA THR A 144 28.06 -1.46 0.03
C THR A 144 27.00 -2.36 0.66
N ALA A 145 26.92 -2.41 2.00
CA ALA A 145 26.05 -3.35 2.71
C ALA A 145 24.57 -3.20 2.38
N ASN A 146 24.10 -1.94 2.22
CA ASN A 146 22.69 -1.65 1.90
C ASN A 146 22.43 -1.56 0.39
N ASN A 147 23.47 -1.52 -0.42
CA ASN A 147 23.38 -1.33 -1.87
C ASN A 147 22.52 -0.11 -2.26
N SER A 148 22.60 0.98 -1.48
CA SER A 148 21.78 2.19 -1.70
C SER A 148 22.38 3.11 -2.75
N PHE A 149 23.64 2.94 -3.04
CA PHE A 149 24.40 3.59 -4.10
C PHE A 149 25.20 2.50 -4.81
N SER A 150 25.04 2.37 -6.11
CA SER A 150 25.62 1.28 -6.88
C SER A 150 26.29 1.81 -8.14
N THR A 151 27.37 1.17 -8.56
CA THR A 151 27.99 1.35 -9.87
C THR A 151 28.15 0.00 -10.56
N GLY A 152 27.89 -0.02 -11.85
CA GLY A 152 27.91 -1.24 -12.65
C GLY A 152 28.24 -0.97 -14.11
N SER A 153 27.80 -1.85 -14.99
CA SER A 153 27.97 -1.70 -16.43
C SER A 153 26.73 -2.19 -17.19
N GLN A 154 26.23 -1.38 -18.10
CA GLN A 154 25.14 -1.73 -18.99
C GLN A 154 25.57 -1.59 -20.46
N GLY A 155 25.60 -2.72 -21.18
CA GLY A 155 26.05 -2.75 -22.58
C GLY A 155 27.48 -2.21 -22.78
N GLY A 156 28.36 -2.40 -21.80
CA GLY A 156 29.74 -1.90 -21.80
C GLY A 156 29.90 -0.43 -21.34
N SER A 157 28.79 0.28 -21.08
CA SER A 157 28.83 1.65 -20.52
C SER A 157 28.70 1.61 -18.99
N PRO A 158 29.50 2.40 -18.26
CA PRO A 158 29.34 2.56 -16.83
C PRO A 158 27.96 3.10 -16.47
N ILE A 159 27.39 2.62 -15.38
CA ILE A 159 26.16 3.10 -14.78
C ILE A 159 26.35 3.35 -13.29
N LEU A 160 25.70 4.37 -12.77
CA LEU A 160 25.54 4.63 -11.35
C LEU A 160 24.06 4.81 -11.07
N SER A 161 23.55 4.15 -10.05
CA SER A 161 22.14 4.26 -9.62
C SER A 161 22.02 4.33 -8.11
N THR A 162 20.95 4.94 -7.61
CA THR A 162 20.61 4.96 -6.19
C THR A 162 19.27 4.26 -5.94
N LEU A 163 19.16 3.59 -4.76
CA LEU A 163 17.94 2.98 -4.25
C LEU A 163 17.95 3.06 -2.72
N SER A 164 17.24 4.01 -2.14
CA SER A 164 17.33 4.36 -0.72
C SER A 164 16.32 3.65 0.18
N GLU A 165 15.28 3.03 -0.36
CA GLU A 165 14.30 2.31 0.46
C GLU A 165 14.93 1.10 1.16
N PRO A 166 14.62 0.84 2.46
CA PRO A 166 13.82 1.68 3.35
C PRO A 166 14.62 2.79 4.07
N TYR A 167 15.94 2.64 4.27
CA TYR A 167 16.78 3.52 5.11
C TYR A 167 18.17 3.78 4.52
N GLY A 168 18.28 3.85 3.22
CA GLY A 168 19.54 4.00 2.51
C GLY A 168 19.89 5.44 2.13
N ALA A 169 19.03 6.43 2.37
CA ALA A 169 19.33 7.82 2.04
C ALA A 169 20.62 8.33 2.70
N GLN A 170 20.83 8.00 3.98
CA GLN A 170 22.06 8.32 4.74
C GLN A 170 23.35 7.74 4.15
N ASP A 171 23.24 6.74 3.28
CA ASP A 171 24.41 6.05 2.73
C ASP A 171 25.10 6.89 1.64
N TRP A 172 24.44 7.93 1.11
CA TRP A 172 25.00 8.73 0.05
C TRP A 172 24.80 10.24 0.18
N PHE A 173 23.90 10.73 1.07
CA PHE A 173 23.82 12.16 1.38
C PHE A 173 23.32 12.43 2.80
N PRO A 174 23.76 13.55 3.45
CA PRO A 174 23.26 13.93 4.76
C PRO A 174 21.82 14.41 4.66
N THR A 175 20.92 13.77 5.41
CA THR A 175 19.49 14.08 5.40
C THR A 175 18.80 13.67 6.68
N LYS A 176 17.50 13.94 6.79
CA LYS A 176 16.60 13.42 7.79
C LYS A 176 15.79 12.29 7.12
N GLN A 177 16.10 11.03 7.43
CA GLN A 177 15.43 9.90 6.78
C GLN A 177 14.25 9.30 7.57
N SER A 178 13.89 9.90 8.70
CA SER A 178 12.72 9.50 9.49
C SER A 178 11.42 9.74 8.72
N MET A 179 10.50 8.75 8.78
CA MET A 179 9.19 8.80 8.10
C MET A 179 8.17 9.66 8.87
N ASN A 180 8.53 10.90 9.18
CA ASN A 180 7.69 11.87 9.89
C ASN A 180 7.84 13.28 9.33
N ASP A 181 8.66 13.43 8.29
CA ASP A 181 8.97 14.73 7.68
C ASP A 181 9.36 14.51 6.22
N LYS A 182 8.73 15.20 5.29
CA LYS A 182 9.09 15.21 3.88
C LYS A 182 9.90 16.45 3.57
N ILE A 183 10.83 16.33 2.64
CA ILE A 183 11.59 17.48 2.13
C ILE A 183 10.66 18.24 1.18
N GLU A 184 10.25 19.47 1.54
CA GLU A 184 9.27 20.25 0.78
C GLU A 184 9.72 20.58 -0.65
N GLN A 185 11.04 20.79 -0.84
CA GLN A 185 11.65 21.03 -2.14
C GLN A 185 13.07 20.45 -2.16
N PHE A 186 13.46 19.86 -3.30
CA PHE A 186 14.81 19.32 -3.48
C PHE A 186 15.42 19.73 -4.82
N ASP A 187 16.67 20.20 -4.79
CA ASP A 187 17.49 20.55 -5.95
C ASP A 187 18.66 19.58 -6.14
N PHE A 188 18.77 19.00 -7.32
CA PHE A 188 19.91 18.19 -7.73
C PHE A 188 20.79 19.00 -8.67
N LYS A 189 21.99 19.35 -8.25
CA LYS A 189 23.05 19.93 -9.08
C LYS A 189 24.18 18.93 -9.22
N ILE A 190 24.13 18.16 -10.29
CA ILE A 190 25.00 17.00 -10.48
C ILE A 190 26.01 17.29 -11.58
N THR A 191 27.29 17.33 -11.23
CA THR A 191 28.40 17.44 -12.19
C THR A 191 28.85 16.03 -12.60
N THR A 192 28.90 15.78 -13.92
CA THR A 192 29.28 14.48 -14.47
C THR A 192 30.20 14.66 -15.69
N PRO A 193 30.94 13.61 -16.12
CA PRO A 193 31.53 13.60 -17.47
C PRO A 193 30.45 13.84 -18.53
N SER A 194 30.74 14.68 -19.53
CA SER A 194 29.76 15.24 -20.48
C SER A 194 28.99 14.20 -21.33
N GLN A 195 29.55 12.98 -21.49
CA GLN A 195 28.96 11.91 -22.26
C GLN A 195 27.79 11.21 -21.56
N TYR A 196 27.59 11.37 -20.23
CA TYR A 196 26.55 10.70 -19.49
C TYR A 196 25.34 11.60 -19.25
N ASN A 197 24.15 11.04 -19.26
CA ASN A 197 22.91 11.71 -18.92
C ASN A 197 22.52 11.41 -17.47
N VAL A 198 22.04 12.41 -16.75
CA VAL A 198 21.53 12.29 -15.37
C VAL A 198 20.01 12.29 -15.41
N ALA A 199 19.41 11.21 -14.93
CA ALA A 199 17.98 11.13 -14.63
C ALA A 199 17.77 11.32 -13.12
N ALA A 200 16.75 12.10 -12.72
CA ALA A 200 16.41 12.34 -11.31
C ALA A 200 14.94 12.73 -11.13
N ASN A 201 14.50 12.87 -9.88
CA ASN A 201 13.17 13.37 -9.53
C ASN A 201 12.94 14.79 -10.06
N GLY A 202 11.65 15.17 -10.20
CA GLY A 202 11.24 16.55 -10.47
C GLY A 202 11.37 16.98 -11.92
N THR A 203 11.52 18.27 -12.13
CA THR A 203 11.62 18.93 -13.43
C THR A 203 13.07 19.14 -13.82
N PHE A 204 13.39 18.85 -15.08
CA PHE A 204 14.68 19.24 -15.67
C PHE A 204 14.74 20.75 -15.83
N MET A 205 15.70 21.39 -15.18
CA MET A 205 15.86 22.85 -15.17
C MET A 205 16.88 23.33 -16.21
N SER A 206 18.07 22.72 -16.23
CA SER A 206 19.12 23.13 -17.15
C SER A 206 20.26 22.11 -17.24
N GLU A 207 21.04 22.21 -18.31
CA GLU A 207 22.31 21.54 -18.46
C GLU A 207 23.35 22.57 -18.92
N THR A 208 24.50 22.64 -18.25
CA THR A 208 25.56 23.58 -18.53
C THR A 208 26.88 22.84 -18.75
N VAL A 209 27.49 23.02 -19.90
CA VAL A 209 28.82 22.46 -20.20
C VAL A 209 29.88 23.16 -19.37
N LEU A 210 30.73 22.37 -18.71
CA LEU A 210 31.84 22.82 -17.90
C LEU A 210 33.17 22.31 -18.50
N PRO A 211 34.25 23.11 -18.54
CA PRO A 211 35.56 22.63 -18.91
C PRO A 211 36.25 21.91 -17.73
N PRO A 212 37.15 20.91 -17.98
CA PRO A 212 37.28 20.16 -19.22
C PRO A 212 36.38 18.92 -19.25
N GLY A 213 35.53 18.77 -20.29
CA GLY A 213 34.81 17.53 -20.56
C GLY A 213 33.76 17.13 -19.54
N GLN A 214 33.23 18.07 -18.75
CA GLN A 214 32.18 17.87 -17.76
C GLN A 214 30.91 18.64 -18.11
N LYS A 215 29.83 18.35 -17.44
CA LYS A 215 28.58 19.11 -17.46
C LYS A 215 27.91 19.11 -16.11
N LEU A 216 27.22 20.20 -15.80
CA LEU A 216 26.33 20.34 -14.65
C LEU A 216 24.91 20.14 -15.14
N THR A 217 24.22 19.13 -14.60
CA THR A 217 22.79 18.90 -14.83
C THR A 217 22.02 19.34 -13.58
N PHE A 218 20.96 20.13 -13.79
CA PHE A 218 20.12 20.64 -12.71
C PHE A 218 18.69 20.11 -12.84
N TRP A 219 18.21 19.42 -11.77
CA TRP A 219 16.84 19.00 -11.59
C TRP A 219 16.25 19.61 -10.31
N ARG A 220 14.92 19.81 -10.28
CA ARG A 220 14.21 20.36 -9.13
C ARG A 220 12.88 19.65 -8.92
N THR A 221 12.61 19.18 -7.69
CA THR A 221 11.27 18.84 -7.25
C THR A 221 10.70 19.92 -6.34
N MET A 222 9.42 20.26 -6.56
CA MET A 222 8.66 21.29 -5.84
C MET A 222 7.57 20.68 -4.97
N TYR A 223 7.51 19.36 -4.90
CA TYR A 223 6.53 18.63 -4.09
C TYR A 223 7.22 17.94 -2.92
N PRO A 224 6.54 17.89 -1.75
CA PRO A 224 7.06 17.17 -0.59
C PRO A 224 7.45 15.74 -0.96
N THR A 225 8.70 15.37 -0.70
CA THR A 225 9.28 14.08 -1.08
C THR A 225 9.90 13.41 0.13
N ALA A 226 9.55 12.14 0.38
CA ALA A 226 10.18 11.34 1.42
C ALA A 226 11.67 11.09 1.07
N ALA A 227 12.54 11.07 2.06
CA ALA A 227 13.99 10.93 1.82
C ALA A 227 14.35 9.65 1.05
N TYR A 228 13.60 8.54 1.25
CA TYR A 228 13.86 7.30 0.54
C TYR A 228 13.48 7.34 -0.95
N LEU A 229 12.65 8.30 -1.36
CA LEU A 229 12.24 8.51 -2.75
C LEU A 229 13.15 9.44 -3.54
N ILE A 230 14.13 10.08 -2.87
CA ILE A 230 15.16 10.89 -3.54
C ILE A 230 16.12 9.96 -4.27
N ALA A 231 16.22 10.13 -5.60
CA ALA A 231 16.98 9.22 -6.44
C ALA A 231 17.58 9.89 -7.67
N LEU A 232 18.66 9.29 -8.15
CA LEU A 232 19.25 9.59 -9.44
C LEU A 232 19.85 8.34 -10.10
N SER A 233 19.97 8.39 -11.42
CA SER A 233 20.75 7.41 -12.17
C SER A 233 21.50 8.07 -13.32
N ILE A 234 22.71 7.56 -13.63
CA ILE A 234 23.65 8.19 -14.54
C ILE A 234 24.28 7.14 -15.44
N THR A 235 24.08 7.26 -16.73
CA THR A 235 24.77 6.47 -17.78
C THR A 235 24.60 7.16 -19.14
N ASN A 236 24.96 6.46 -20.23
CA ASN A 236 24.75 6.91 -21.61
C ASN A 236 23.31 6.73 -22.10
N TYR A 237 22.33 7.11 -21.29
CA TYR A 237 20.90 6.97 -21.62
C TYR A 237 20.51 7.57 -22.97
N VAL A 238 19.57 6.89 -23.65
CA VAL A 238 18.71 7.52 -24.65
C VAL A 238 17.59 8.23 -23.91
N LYS A 239 17.46 9.55 -24.11
CA LYS A 239 16.37 10.35 -23.56
C LYS A 239 15.22 10.40 -24.54
N LEU A 240 14.06 9.93 -24.13
CA LEU A 240 12.80 10.01 -24.88
C LEU A 240 11.88 11.04 -24.21
N THR A 241 11.34 11.96 -25.00
CA THR A 241 10.44 13.01 -24.50
C THR A 241 9.12 12.96 -25.26
N ASP A 242 8.03 12.94 -24.50
CA ASP A 242 6.65 12.90 -25.01
C ASP A 242 5.72 13.59 -23.99
N THR A 243 4.42 13.45 -24.14
CA THR A 243 3.39 13.92 -23.22
C THR A 243 2.46 12.80 -22.78
N ILE A 244 1.88 12.94 -21.57
CA ILE A 244 0.99 11.96 -20.94
C ILE A 244 -0.11 12.68 -20.16
N GLY A 245 -1.24 12.00 -19.94
CA GLY A 245 -2.37 12.51 -19.14
C GLY A 245 -3.30 13.46 -19.90
N ASN A 246 -4.36 13.90 -19.24
CA ASN A 246 -5.34 14.85 -19.77
C ASN A 246 -5.74 15.87 -18.68
N PRO A 247 -5.41 17.20 -18.87
CA PRO A 247 -4.58 17.79 -19.93
C PRO A 247 -3.15 17.22 -19.95
N PRO A 248 -2.45 17.29 -21.08
CA PRO A 248 -1.13 16.69 -21.22
C PRO A 248 -0.06 17.40 -20.39
N PHE A 249 0.91 16.62 -19.86
CA PHE A 249 2.10 17.07 -19.16
C PHE A 249 3.33 16.25 -19.58
N PRO A 250 4.57 16.65 -19.23
CA PRO A 250 5.77 15.99 -19.73
C PRO A 250 5.87 14.52 -19.32
N PHE A 251 6.20 13.65 -20.30
CA PHE A 251 6.54 12.25 -20.12
C PHE A 251 7.97 12.02 -20.63
N ILE A 252 8.91 11.78 -19.70
CA ILE A 252 10.34 11.76 -20.00
C ILE A 252 10.94 10.43 -19.53
N ASN A 253 11.50 9.67 -20.46
CA ASN A 253 12.10 8.37 -20.16
C ASN A 253 13.61 8.42 -20.44
N TYR A 254 14.41 7.92 -19.51
CA TYR A 254 15.85 7.70 -19.64
C TYR A 254 16.08 6.20 -19.68
N ILE A 255 16.29 5.65 -20.86
CA ILE A 255 16.39 4.22 -21.11
C ILE A 255 17.74 3.85 -21.71
N TYR A 256 18.13 2.59 -21.54
CA TYR A 256 19.35 2.10 -22.15
C TYR A 256 19.27 2.08 -23.68
N PRO A 257 20.40 2.23 -24.39
CA PRO A 257 20.40 2.09 -25.85
C PRO A 257 19.86 0.73 -26.34
N SER A 258 20.09 -0.34 -25.58
CA SER A 258 19.54 -1.68 -25.85
C SER A 258 18.01 -1.71 -25.73
N THR A 259 17.44 -1.06 -24.74
CA THR A 259 15.99 -0.94 -24.55
C THR A 259 15.35 -0.09 -25.66
N ALA A 260 15.99 1.03 -26.02
CA ALA A 260 15.52 1.89 -27.11
C ALA A 260 15.45 1.17 -28.47
N SER A 261 16.30 0.16 -28.67
CA SER A 261 16.27 -0.69 -29.87
C SER A 261 15.36 -1.93 -29.73
N ASN A 262 14.80 -2.19 -28.57
CA ASN A 262 13.90 -3.33 -28.32
C ASN A 262 12.43 -2.93 -28.53
N SER A 263 11.82 -3.41 -29.61
CA SER A 263 10.43 -3.05 -29.96
C SER A 263 9.40 -3.50 -28.93
N ALA A 264 9.61 -4.62 -28.23
CA ALA A 264 8.68 -5.11 -27.21
C ALA A 264 8.73 -4.23 -25.96
N SER A 265 9.93 -3.86 -25.47
CA SER A 265 10.09 -2.93 -24.35
C SER A 265 9.49 -1.56 -24.67
N MET A 266 9.75 -1.05 -25.88
CA MET A 266 9.18 0.24 -26.34
C MET A 266 7.66 0.20 -26.43
N ALA A 267 7.08 -0.91 -26.88
CA ALA A 267 5.63 -1.10 -26.89
C ALA A 267 5.06 -1.07 -25.45
N ASN A 268 5.71 -1.73 -24.50
CA ASN A 268 5.29 -1.73 -23.09
C ASN A 268 5.44 -0.34 -22.44
N ILE A 269 6.52 0.38 -22.66
CA ILE A 269 6.69 1.77 -22.19
C ILE A 269 5.54 2.66 -22.69
N ASN A 270 5.11 2.48 -23.94
CA ASN A 270 4.00 3.26 -24.50
C ASN A 270 2.63 2.96 -23.86
N TRP A 271 2.45 1.78 -23.25
CA TRP A 271 1.25 1.47 -22.46
C TRP A 271 1.09 2.37 -21.23
N THR A 272 2.14 2.94 -20.71
CA THR A 272 2.10 3.90 -19.58
C THR A 272 1.08 5.01 -19.80
N LYS A 273 0.90 5.49 -21.06
CA LYS A 273 -0.07 6.55 -21.38
C LYS A 273 -1.52 6.11 -21.13
N GLN A 274 -1.85 4.88 -21.51
CA GLN A 274 -3.19 4.35 -21.32
C GLN A 274 -3.45 4.01 -19.86
N ILE A 275 -2.45 3.47 -19.15
CA ILE A 275 -2.51 3.19 -17.72
C ILE A 275 -2.71 4.50 -16.93
N MET A 276 -1.96 5.57 -17.27
CA MET A 276 -2.12 6.90 -16.67
C MET A 276 -3.56 7.42 -16.82
N ASN A 277 -4.13 7.37 -18.03
CA ASN A 277 -5.49 7.83 -18.27
C ASN A 277 -6.52 7.01 -17.48
N THR A 278 -6.29 5.70 -17.34
CA THR A 278 -7.11 4.83 -16.50
C THR A 278 -7.01 5.25 -15.04
N PHE A 279 -5.81 5.45 -14.52
CA PHE A 279 -5.62 5.86 -13.12
C PHE A 279 -6.20 7.24 -12.83
N GLU A 280 -6.03 8.21 -13.73
CA GLU A 280 -6.66 9.52 -13.57
C GLU A 280 -8.20 9.43 -13.53
N THR A 281 -8.78 8.52 -14.29
CA THR A 281 -10.23 8.28 -14.27
C THR A 281 -10.72 7.77 -12.92
N TYR A 282 -10.04 6.78 -12.36
CA TYR A 282 -10.47 6.05 -11.17
C TYR A 282 -9.88 6.63 -9.88
N LEU A 283 -8.59 6.99 -9.86
CA LEU A 283 -7.88 7.45 -8.67
C LEU A 283 -7.83 8.97 -8.52
N GLY A 284 -8.15 9.71 -9.59
CA GLY A 284 -8.06 11.16 -9.65
C GLY A 284 -6.80 11.66 -10.34
N PRO A 285 -6.65 12.98 -10.53
CA PRO A 285 -5.56 13.57 -11.29
C PRO A 285 -4.18 13.11 -10.80
N TYR A 286 -3.25 12.94 -11.75
CA TYR A 286 -1.86 12.63 -11.42
C TYR A 286 -1.29 13.68 -10.44
N PRO A 287 -0.73 13.26 -9.29
CA PRO A 287 -0.39 14.18 -8.20
C PRO A 287 0.67 15.24 -8.54
N PHE A 288 1.62 14.88 -9.38
CA PHE A 288 2.81 15.68 -9.69
C PHE A 288 2.75 16.28 -11.10
N ARG A 289 1.57 16.58 -11.57
CA ARG A 289 1.28 17.02 -12.94
C ARG A 289 2.03 18.29 -13.36
N ASN A 290 2.38 19.18 -12.40
CA ASN A 290 3.14 20.39 -12.68
C ASN A 290 4.64 20.15 -12.89
N GLU A 291 5.10 18.92 -12.71
CA GLU A 291 6.47 18.49 -12.99
C GLU A 291 6.52 17.61 -14.23
N LYS A 292 6.50 16.31 -14.03
CA LYS A 292 6.51 15.28 -15.07
C LYS A 292 6.07 13.93 -14.53
N TYR A 293 5.93 12.96 -15.42
CA TYR A 293 6.14 11.54 -15.11
C TYR A 293 7.16 10.96 -16.08
N GLY A 294 7.79 9.87 -15.70
CA GLY A 294 8.70 9.13 -16.56
C GLY A 294 9.37 7.96 -15.87
N HIS A 295 10.32 7.39 -16.58
CA HIS A 295 11.08 6.25 -16.10
C HIS A 295 12.58 6.51 -16.25
N MET A 296 13.37 5.96 -15.35
CA MET A 296 14.80 5.76 -15.52
C MET A 296 15.13 4.28 -15.37
N GLU A 297 15.87 3.71 -16.29
CA GLU A 297 16.39 2.36 -16.10
C GLU A 297 17.51 2.36 -15.06
N PHE A 298 17.57 1.29 -14.28
CA PHE A 298 18.58 1.09 -13.27
C PHE A 298 19.04 -0.38 -13.26
N GLU A 299 20.11 -0.68 -12.56
CA GLU A 299 20.71 -2.02 -12.58
C GLU A 299 20.08 -3.01 -11.59
N TYR A 300 19.17 -2.52 -10.72
CA TYR A 300 18.40 -3.37 -9.82
C TYR A 300 17.28 -4.08 -10.58
N GLY A 301 16.84 -5.24 -10.08
CA GLY A 301 15.70 -5.93 -10.65
C GLY A 301 14.37 -5.43 -10.08
N GLY A 302 13.28 -5.60 -10.83
CA GLY A 302 11.96 -5.08 -10.44
C GLY A 302 11.78 -3.62 -10.78
N GLY A 303 11.07 -2.88 -9.94
CA GLY A 303 10.89 -1.46 -10.04
C GLY A 303 11.18 -0.75 -8.72
N MET A 304 11.05 0.56 -8.73
CA MET A 304 11.07 1.42 -7.54
C MET A 304 10.34 2.71 -7.86
N GLU A 305 9.45 3.09 -6.98
CA GLU A 305 8.49 4.18 -7.14
C GLU A 305 9.07 5.59 -7.01
N HIS A 306 10.36 5.81 -7.26
CA HIS A 306 10.95 7.13 -7.08
C HIS A 306 10.05 8.24 -7.64
N GLN A 307 9.67 9.19 -6.79
CA GLN A 307 8.66 10.22 -7.08
C GLN A 307 8.92 10.92 -8.40
N THR A 308 7.94 10.94 -9.29
CA THR A 308 7.94 11.50 -10.66
C THR A 308 8.83 10.79 -11.68
N MET A 309 9.67 9.84 -11.29
CA MET A 309 10.63 9.14 -12.14
C MET A 309 10.82 7.69 -11.65
N SER A 310 9.84 6.82 -11.92
CA SER A 310 9.95 5.41 -11.51
C SER A 310 11.21 4.76 -12.10
N SER A 311 11.96 4.05 -11.26
CA SER A 311 13.14 3.31 -11.69
C SER A 311 12.76 1.92 -12.13
N MET A 312 13.22 1.51 -13.31
CA MET A 312 12.77 0.29 -13.96
C MET A 312 13.93 -0.66 -14.25
N GLY A 313 13.90 -1.84 -13.68
CA GLY A 313 14.81 -2.94 -14.04
C GLY A 313 14.16 -3.97 -14.97
N ASP A 314 12.89 -3.76 -15.31
CA ASP A 314 12.07 -4.60 -16.21
C ASP A 314 10.96 -3.75 -16.84
N TRP A 315 10.38 -4.22 -17.95
CA TRP A 315 9.36 -3.48 -18.72
C TRP A 315 8.05 -4.24 -18.85
N GLY A 316 7.68 -5.03 -17.85
CA GLY A 316 6.36 -5.65 -17.77
C GLY A 316 5.26 -4.60 -17.56
N LYS A 317 4.10 -4.74 -18.24
CA LYS A 317 2.98 -3.80 -18.09
C LYS A 317 2.41 -3.76 -16.67
N GLY A 318 2.40 -4.92 -16.00
CA GLY A 318 1.98 -5.04 -14.61
C GLY A 318 2.91 -4.27 -13.66
N LEU A 319 4.23 -4.35 -13.89
CA LEU A 319 5.22 -3.57 -13.15
C LEU A 319 5.05 -2.06 -13.42
N ILE A 320 4.94 -1.65 -14.69
CA ILE A 320 4.70 -0.25 -15.05
C ILE A 320 3.44 0.29 -14.34
N ALA A 321 2.38 -0.50 -14.26
CA ALA A 321 1.15 -0.11 -13.57
C ALA A 321 1.35 -0.01 -12.05
N HIS A 322 2.10 -0.91 -11.44
CA HIS A 322 2.44 -0.90 -10.03
C HIS A 322 3.23 0.36 -9.67
N GLU A 323 4.36 0.60 -10.35
CA GLU A 323 5.23 1.75 -10.10
C GLU A 323 4.53 3.10 -10.37
N LEU A 324 3.65 3.13 -11.36
CA LEU A 324 2.83 4.32 -11.61
C LEU A 324 1.79 4.56 -10.51
N ALA A 325 1.17 3.49 -9.97
CA ALA A 325 0.17 3.63 -8.91
C ALA A 325 0.77 4.19 -7.61
N HIS A 326 2.02 3.88 -7.35
CA HIS A 326 2.76 4.44 -6.21
C HIS A 326 2.79 5.97 -6.20
N GLN A 327 2.70 6.63 -7.34
CA GLN A 327 2.67 8.09 -7.38
C GLN A 327 1.50 8.67 -6.57
N TRP A 328 0.38 7.94 -6.46
CA TRP A 328 -0.74 8.25 -5.56
C TRP A 328 -0.54 7.66 -4.17
N PHE A 329 -0.06 6.38 -4.08
CA PHE A 329 0.04 5.57 -2.87
C PHE A 329 1.50 5.20 -2.58
N GLY A 330 2.18 5.95 -1.75
CA GLY A 330 3.62 5.85 -1.49
C GLY A 330 4.30 7.19 -1.62
N ASP A 331 4.04 7.91 -2.74
CA ASP A 331 4.67 9.19 -3.01
C ASP A 331 3.83 10.36 -2.51
N LYS A 332 2.60 10.53 -3.04
CA LYS A 332 1.72 11.60 -2.54
C LYS A 332 1.30 11.35 -1.10
N VAL A 333 0.79 10.18 -0.84
CA VAL A 333 0.38 9.76 0.51
C VAL A 333 1.25 8.57 0.90
N THR A 334 2.15 8.78 1.85
CA THR A 334 3.19 7.81 2.22
C THR A 334 2.86 7.15 3.54
N CYS A 335 3.11 5.86 3.71
CA CYS A 335 2.98 5.21 5.00
C CYS A 335 3.91 5.87 6.04
N GLY A 336 3.40 6.14 7.24
CA GLY A 336 4.16 6.81 8.31
C GLY A 336 4.92 5.85 9.22
N ALA A 337 4.90 4.56 8.94
CA ALA A 337 5.78 3.52 9.48
C ALA A 337 5.73 2.28 8.60
N TRP A 338 6.79 1.48 8.65
CA TRP A 338 6.86 0.22 7.92
C TRP A 338 5.85 -0.83 8.38
N ASN A 339 5.24 -0.67 9.55
CA ASN A 339 4.06 -1.44 9.94
C ASN A 339 2.90 -1.30 8.94
N ASP A 340 2.75 -0.11 8.38
CA ASP A 340 1.67 0.28 7.47
C ASP A 340 2.08 0.24 5.99
N ILE A 341 3.18 -0.45 5.63
CA ILE A 341 3.72 -0.51 4.25
C ILE A 341 2.69 -0.96 3.21
N TRP A 342 1.67 -1.70 3.61
CA TRP A 342 0.57 -2.12 2.74
C TRP A 342 -0.22 -0.93 2.15
N LEU A 343 -0.15 0.26 2.78
CA LEU A 343 -0.74 1.48 2.25
C LEU A 343 -0.01 1.96 0.98
N ASN A 344 1.27 1.63 0.84
CA ASN A 344 2.04 1.82 -0.38
C ASN A 344 1.84 0.57 -1.28
N GLU A 345 2.37 -0.57 -0.88
CA GLU A 345 2.48 -1.78 -1.71
C GLU A 345 1.14 -2.45 -2.05
N GLY A 346 0.24 -2.52 -1.07
CA GLY A 346 -1.09 -3.09 -1.29
C GLY A 346 -1.93 -2.25 -2.25
N PHE A 347 -1.87 -0.92 -2.12
CA PHE A 347 -2.56 -0.04 -3.06
C PHE A 347 -1.91 0.01 -4.43
N ALA A 348 -0.59 -0.03 -4.54
CA ALA A 348 0.09 -0.14 -5.83
C ALA A 348 -0.22 -1.47 -6.53
N THR A 349 -0.26 -2.58 -5.76
CA THR A 349 -0.73 -3.88 -6.26
C THR A 349 -2.19 -3.80 -6.72
N PHE A 350 -3.07 -3.12 -5.98
CA PHE A 350 -4.44 -2.88 -6.42
C PHE A 350 -4.49 -2.00 -7.69
N GLY A 351 -3.58 -1.04 -7.85
CA GLY A 351 -3.42 -0.26 -9.08
C GLY A 351 -3.09 -1.15 -10.28
N ALA A 352 -2.18 -2.11 -10.12
CA ALA A 352 -1.91 -3.11 -11.15
C ALA A 352 -3.15 -3.99 -11.43
N HIS A 353 -3.92 -4.39 -10.40
CA HIS A 353 -5.20 -5.09 -10.58
C HIS A 353 -6.22 -4.23 -11.35
N LEU A 354 -6.30 -2.93 -11.07
CA LEU A 354 -7.16 -1.98 -11.80
C LEU A 354 -6.77 -1.89 -13.28
N ALA A 355 -5.48 -1.78 -13.58
CA ALA A 355 -5.00 -1.78 -14.96
C ALA A 355 -5.34 -3.10 -15.68
N ASN A 356 -5.14 -4.24 -15.02
CA ASN A 356 -5.50 -5.56 -15.53
C ASN A 356 -7.01 -5.66 -15.79
N GLU A 357 -7.85 -5.27 -14.82
CA GLU A 357 -9.31 -5.33 -14.90
C GLU A 357 -9.88 -4.45 -16.03
N LYS A 358 -9.36 -3.23 -16.17
CA LYS A 358 -9.98 -2.22 -17.06
C LYS A 358 -9.30 -2.12 -18.42
N LEU A 359 -8.09 -2.65 -18.60
CA LEU A 359 -7.28 -2.30 -19.75
C LEU A 359 -6.47 -3.48 -20.36
N LEU A 360 -5.81 -4.29 -19.53
CA LEU A 360 -4.75 -5.18 -20.00
C LEU A 360 -5.22 -6.62 -20.25
N MET A 361 -6.30 -7.08 -19.58
CA MET A 361 -6.80 -8.45 -19.60
C MET A 361 -8.24 -8.53 -20.09
N THR A 362 -8.61 -9.64 -20.70
CA THR A 362 -10.01 -10.03 -20.85
C THR A 362 -10.61 -10.42 -19.50
N ASN A 363 -11.94 -10.44 -19.38
CA ASN A 363 -12.59 -10.85 -18.12
C ASN A 363 -12.16 -12.25 -17.66
N THR A 364 -12.02 -13.21 -18.58
CA THR A 364 -11.58 -14.57 -18.25
C THR A 364 -10.14 -14.60 -17.72
N GLU A 365 -9.24 -13.86 -18.36
CA GLU A 365 -7.84 -13.74 -17.91
C GLU A 365 -7.76 -13.09 -16.54
N PHE A 366 -8.54 -12.04 -16.30
CA PHE A 366 -8.58 -11.36 -15.02
C PHE A 366 -9.15 -12.26 -13.91
N MET A 367 -10.20 -13.06 -14.18
CA MET A 367 -10.71 -14.04 -13.22
C MET A 367 -9.65 -15.11 -12.87
N ASN A 368 -8.94 -15.63 -13.86
CA ASN A 368 -7.84 -16.58 -13.63
C ASN A 368 -6.70 -15.96 -12.82
N PHE A 369 -6.37 -14.70 -13.10
CA PHE A 369 -5.39 -13.94 -12.34
C PHE A 369 -5.82 -13.80 -10.87
N LEU A 370 -7.05 -13.35 -10.58
CA LEU A 370 -7.58 -13.23 -9.22
C LEU A 370 -7.62 -14.55 -8.47
N SER A 371 -7.99 -15.65 -9.15
CA SER A 371 -7.95 -17.00 -8.58
C SER A 371 -6.54 -17.35 -8.11
N SER A 372 -5.55 -17.11 -8.93
CA SER A 372 -4.15 -17.39 -8.61
C SER A 372 -3.58 -16.48 -7.51
N GLU A 373 -3.99 -15.21 -7.45
CA GLU A 373 -3.64 -14.31 -6.35
C GLU A 373 -4.25 -14.80 -5.03
N LYS A 374 -5.54 -15.17 -5.03
CA LYS A 374 -6.22 -15.76 -3.89
C LYS A 374 -5.51 -17.03 -3.40
N ASP A 375 -5.14 -17.92 -4.30
CA ASP A 375 -4.42 -19.16 -3.96
C ASP A 375 -3.02 -18.87 -3.38
N PHE A 376 -2.32 -17.86 -3.89
CA PHE A 376 -1.06 -17.42 -3.33
C PHE A 376 -1.22 -16.82 -1.93
N ILE A 377 -2.21 -15.96 -1.72
CA ILE A 377 -2.53 -15.40 -0.41
C ILE A 377 -2.82 -16.51 0.61
N THR A 378 -3.59 -17.50 0.22
CA THR A 378 -4.05 -18.60 1.07
C THR A 378 -3.10 -19.81 1.10
N SER A 379 -1.90 -19.69 0.55
CA SER A 379 -0.89 -20.75 0.56
C SER A 379 -0.36 -21.08 1.96
N ALA A 380 -0.50 -20.16 2.92
CA ALA A 380 -0.20 -20.38 4.34
C ALA A 380 -1.35 -19.87 5.23
N PRO A 381 -1.63 -20.53 6.37
CA PRO A 381 -2.83 -20.30 7.18
C PRO A 381 -2.84 -19.00 7.99
N GLY A 382 -1.70 -18.36 8.22
CA GLY A 382 -1.56 -17.16 9.04
C GLY A 382 -0.97 -15.98 8.25
N GLY A 383 -0.67 -14.91 8.97
CA GLY A 383 -0.08 -13.68 8.46
C GLY A 383 -1.09 -12.53 8.33
N SER A 384 -0.75 -11.39 8.96
CA SER A 384 -1.49 -10.13 8.87
C SER A 384 -0.95 -9.25 7.74
N VAL A 385 -1.76 -8.33 7.26
CA VAL A 385 -1.33 -7.28 6.33
C VAL A 385 -0.48 -6.24 7.06
N TYR A 386 -0.88 -5.87 8.27
CA TYR A 386 -0.11 -5.01 9.17
C TYR A 386 1.14 -5.75 9.66
N VAL A 387 2.31 -5.12 9.52
CA VAL A 387 3.58 -5.70 9.97
C VAL A 387 3.74 -5.46 11.47
N ALA A 388 3.82 -6.53 12.26
CA ALA A 388 4.01 -6.41 13.71
C ALA A 388 5.38 -5.80 14.07
N ASP A 389 5.45 -5.04 15.17
CA ASP A 389 6.67 -4.36 15.62
C ASP A 389 7.88 -5.31 15.76
N ALA A 390 7.65 -6.53 16.21
CA ALA A 390 8.69 -7.56 16.32
C ALA A 390 9.33 -7.96 14.98
N ASN A 391 8.68 -7.64 13.85
CA ASN A 391 9.11 -7.99 12.50
C ASN A 391 9.69 -6.80 11.72
N LEU A 392 9.75 -5.60 12.29
CA LEU A 392 10.25 -4.40 11.60
C LEU A 392 11.76 -4.45 11.29
N ASN A 393 12.49 -5.37 11.90
CA ASN A 393 13.90 -5.64 11.59
C ASN A 393 14.08 -6.74 10.53
N ASN A 394 13.00 -7.20 9.91
CA ASN A 394 13.01 -8.24 8.88
C ASN A 394 12.44 -7.67 7.57
N ILE A 395 13.32 -7.43 6.59
CA ILE A 395 12.96 -6.90 5.27
C ILE A 395 11.92 -7.76 4.57
N GLY A 396 12.05 -9.10 4.65
CA GLY A 396 11.10 -10.04 4.03
C GLY A 396 9.73 -10.06 4.71
N ALA A 397 9.60 -9.53 5.93
CA ALA A 397 8.31 -9.33 6.58
C ALA A 397 7.68 -8.00 6.16
N ILE A 398 8.48 -6.93 6.05
CA ILE A 398 8.03 -5.61 5.58
C ILE A 398 7.55 -5.73 4.13
N PHE A 399 8.39 -6.22 3.23
CA PHE A 399 8.08 -6.36 1.79
C PHE A 399 7.63 -7.80 1.46
N SER A 400 6.69 -8.33 2.25
CA SER A 400 6.14 -9.66 2.01
C SER A 400 5.25 -9.70 0.77
N GLY A 401 5.70 -10.33 -0.31
CA GLY A 401 4.93 -10.47 -1.55
C GLY A 401 3.55 -11.10 -1.34
N ARG A 402 3.41 -12.02 -0.36
CA ARG A 402 2.14 -12.64 -0.03
C ARG A 402 1.22 -11.75 0.81
N LEU A 403 1.78 -10.96 1.75
CA LEU A 403 1.00 -10.22 2.76
C LEU A 403 0.89 -8.74 2.42
N SER A 404 2.02 -8.03 2.34
CA SER A 404 2.02 -6.59 2.09
C SER A 404 1.51 -6.24 0.70
N TYR A 405 1.90 -7.04 -0.32
CA TYR A 405 1.50 -6.87 -1.72
C TYR A 405 0.17 -7.56 -2.02
N SER A 406 0.16 -8.90 -2.16
CA SER A 406 -1.02 -9.64 -2.64
C SER A 406 -2.22 -9.54 -1.72
N LYS A 407 -2.07 -9.86 -0.41
CA LYS A 407 -3.18 -9.75 0.56
C LYS A 407 -3.59 -8.30 0.73
N GLY A 408 -2.62 -7.36 0.80
CA GLY A 408 -2.88 -5.92 0.85
C GLY A 408 -3.74 -5.46 -0.32
N GLY A 409 -3.34 -5.76 -1.56
CA GLY A 409 -4.10 -5.40 -2.77
C GLY A 409 -5.48 -6.05 -2.83
N PHE A 410 -5.58 -7.29 -2.37
CA PHE A 410 -6.87 -7.98 -2.33
C PHE A 410 -7.81 -7.42 -1.25
N VAL A 411 -7.28 -6.99 -0.10
CA VAL A 411 -8.05 -6.29 0.94
C VAL A 411 -8.63 -4.97 0.40
N VAL A 412 -7.88 -4.23 -0.40
CA VAL A 412 -8.40 -3.03 -1.09
C VAL A 412 -9.55 -3.39 -2.03
N ARG A 413 -9.45 -4.52 -2.78
CA ARG A 413 -10.55 -5.05 -3.59
C ARG A 413 -11.78 -5.40 -2.75
N MET A 414 -11.59 -5.98 -1.56
CA MET A 414 -12.67 -6.31 -0.63
C MET A 414 -13.37 -5.04 -0.11
N ILE A 415 -12.64 -3.96 0.16
CA ILE A 415 -13.23 -2.65 0.48
C ILE A 415 -14.07 -2.14 -0.69
N LYS A 416 -13.58 -2.29 -1.94
CA LYS A 416 -14.37 -1.97 -3.15
C LYS A 416 -15.66 -2.77 -3.22
N TRP A 417 -15.64 -4.07 -2.88
CA TRP A 417 -16.83 -4.91 -2.82
C TRP A 417 -17.85 -4.43 -1.78
N ILE A 418 -17.39 -4.10 -0.55
CA ILE A 418 -18.26 -3.63 0.54
C ILE A 418 -18.94 -2.30 0.20
N LEU A 419 -18.22 -1.38 -0.44
CA LEU A 419 -18.71 -0.02 -0.73
C LEU A 419 -19.44 0.09 -2.07
N GLY A 420 -19.19 -0.84 -2.97
CA GLY A 420 -19.54 -0.69 -4.38
C GLY A 420 -18.57 0.22 -5.14
N GLU A 421 -18.40 -0.04 -6.43
CA GLU A 421 -17.36 0.57 -7.27
C GLU A 421 -17.38 2.11 -7.25
N THR A 422 -18.54 2.73 -7.45
CA THR A 422 -18.68 4.19 -7.53
C THR A 422 -18.30 4.87 -6.21
N VAL A 423 -18.83 4.34 -5.09
CA VAL A 423 -18.58 4.91 -3.75
C VAL A 423 -17.13 4.72 -3.34
N PHE A 424 -16.56 3.54 -3.64
CA PHE A 424 -15.16 3.25 -3.36
C PHE A 424 -14.21 4.23 -4.05
N TYR A 425 -14.32 4.41 -5.38
CA TYR A 425 -13.42 5.30 -6.09
C TYR A 425 -13.60 6.77 -5.69
N GLN A 426 -14.82 7.19 -5.33
CA GLN A 426 -15.01 8.52 -4.77
C GLN A 426 -14.32 8.67 -3.41
N ALA A 427 -14.44 7.68 -2.51
CA ALA A 427 -13.76 7.70 -1.21
C ALA A 427 -12.22 7.72 -1.35
N ILE A 428 -11.66 7.04 -2.35
CA ILE A 428 -10.22 7.09 -2.66
C ILE A 428 -9.80 8.47 -3.17
N LYS A 429 -10.59 9.09 -4.05
CA LYS A 429 -10.33 10.48 -4.51
C LYS A 429 -10.38 11.47 -3.33
N ASP A 430 -11.34 11.31 -2.45
CA ASP A 430 -11.46 12.13 -1.23
C ASP A 430 -10.26 11.93 -0.29
N TYR A 431 -9.80 10.68 -0.12
CA TYR A 431 -8.60 10.36 0.67
C TYR A 431 -7.37 11.14 0.17
N HIS A 432 -7.14 11.15 -1.13
CA HIS A 432 -6.06 11.91 -1.75
C HIS A 432 -6.25 13.42 -1.73
N ALA A 433 -7.47 13.89 -1.63
CA ALA A 433 -7.79 15.32 -1.62
C ALA A 433 -7.79 15.96 -0.22
N ARG A 434 -7.82 15.14 0.87
CA ARG A 434 -7.83 15.66 2.24
C ARG A 434 -6.54 16.41 2.56
N PRO A 435 -6.60 17.70 2.94
CA PRO A 435 -5.39 18.51 3.20
C PRO A 435 -4.46 17.93 4.28
N ALA A 436 -5.02 17.24 5.29
CA ALA A 436 -4.25 16.62 6.35
C ALA A 436 -3.48 15.37 5.91
N LEU A 437 -3.86 14.75 4.78
CA LEU A 437 -3.29 13.49 4.29
C LEU A 437 -2.46 13.68 3.01
N ALA A 438 -2.88 14.63 2.17
CA ALA A 438 -2.23 14.90 0.89
C ALA A 438 -0.78 15.37 1.10
N TYR A 439 0.15 14.76 0.38
CA TYR A 439 1.60 15.00 0.46
C TYR A 439 2.20 14.79 1.84
N ASN A 440 1.57 13.94 2.66
CA ASN A 440 1.97 13.68 4.04
C ASN A 440 2.14 12.19 4.32
N TYR A 441 2.59 11.88 5.52
CA TYR A 441 2.63 10.53 6.07
C TYR A 441 1.30 10.17 6.73
N VAL A 442 0.87 8.92 6.57
CA VAL A 442 -0.41 8.41 7.08
C VAL A 442 -0.27 7.03 7.72
N ARG A 443 -1.27 6.65 8.50
CA ARG A 443 -1.41 5.35 9.13
C ARG A 443 -2.66 4.63 8.61
N THR A 444 -2.75 3.33 8.83
CA THR A 444 -3.95 2.53 8.55
C THR A 444 -5.23 3.17 9.13
N ALA A 445 -5.15 3.77 10.32
CA ALA A 445 -6.28 4.47 10.94
C ALA A 445 -6.75 5.69 10.14
N ASP A 446 -5.84 6.42 9.48
CA ASP A 446 -6.19 7.60 8.69
C ASP A 446 -6.98 7.21 7.45
N LEU A 447 -6.59 6.14 6.76
CA LEU A 447 -7.37 5.59 5.65
C LEU A 447 -8.77 5.16 6.11
N LYS A 448 -8.88 4.38 7.21
CA LYS A 448 -10.16 3.95 7.76
C LYS A 448 -11.07 5.14 8.07
N ASN A 449 -10.53 6.13 8.77
CA ASN A 449 -11.27 7.34 9.14
C ASN A 449 -11.68 8.16 7.91
N SER A 450 -10.81 8.25 6.90
CA SER A 450 -11.12 8.94 5.64
C SER A 450 -12.29 8.26 4.90
N ILE A 451 -12.28 6.93 4.79
CA ILE A 451 -13.37 6.16 4.18
C ILE A 451 -14.68 6.38 4.96
N GLN A 452 -14.64 6.29 6.29
CA GLN A 452 -15.83 6.53 7.13
C GLN A 452 -16.39 7.94 6.97
N GLN A 453 -15.52 8.97 6.87
CA GLN A 453 -15.97 10.35 6.63
C GLN A 453 -16.60 10.53 5.25
N SER A 454 -16.10 9.85 4.22
CA SER A 454 -16.63 9.97 2.85
C SER A 454 -17.91 9.18 2.64
N THR A 455 -18.08 8.04 3.33
CA THR A 455 -19.13 7.06 3.03
C THR A 455 -20.16 6.87 4.15
N GLY A 456 -19.82 7.27 5.39
CA GLY A 456 -20.59 6.95 6.59
C GLY A 456 -20.46 5.50 7.06
N LYS A 457 -19.77 4.63 6.30
CA LYS A 457 -19.61 3.20 6.64
C LYS A 457 -18.49 3.01 7.66
N ASP A 458 -18.81 2.40 8.79
CA ASP A 458 -17.80 1.95 9.76
C ASP A 458 -17.19 0.62 9.29
N LEU A 459 -15.88 0.61 9.07
CA LEU A 459 -15.11 -0.55 8.67
C LEU A 459 -14.21 -1.07 9.81
N THR A 460 -14.49 -0.72 11.06
CA THR A 460 -13.60 -1.06 12.19
C THR A 460 -13.40 -2.57 12.32
N GLU A 461 -14.48 -3.38 12.29
CA GLU A 461 -14.36 -4.84 12.36
C GLU A 461 -13.64 -5.42 11.13
N PHE A 462 -13.94 -4.91 9.94
CA PHE A 462 -13.22 -5.31 8.74
C PHE A 462 -11.70 -5.08 8.86
N PHE A 463 -11.25 -3.92 9.37
CA PHE A 463 -9.83 -3.63 9.56
C PHE A 463 -9.22 -4.53 10.66
N ASN A 464 -9.94 -4.80 11.74
CA ASN A 464 -9.49 -5.72 12.79
C ASN A 464 -9.27 -7.13 12.24
N ASP A 465 -10.18 -7.64 11.43
CA ASP A 465 -10.14 -9.00 10.92
C ASP A 465 -9.13 -9.17 9.79
N TRP A 466 -9.10 -8.25 8.83
CA TRP A 466 -8.39 -8.46 7.57
C TRP A 466 -7.01 -7.80 7.49
N ILE A 467 -6.79 -6.74 8.28
CA ILE A 467 -5.51 -6.01 8.28
C ILE A 467 -4.67 -6.39 9.49
N TYR A 468 -5.23 -6.30 10.70
CA TYR A 468 -4.52 -6.67 11.93
C TYR A 468 -4.63 -8.17 12.23
N GLY A 469 -5.74 -8.80 11.91
CA GLY A 469 -5.97 -10.23 12.02
C GLY A 469 -5.20 -11.04 10.99
N GLN A 470 -4.98 -12.33 11.31
CA GLN A 470 -4.22 -13.25 10.48
C GLN A 470 -5.13 -14.32 9.86
N GLY A 471 -4.79 -14.77 8.65
CA GLY A 471 -5.45 -15.88 8.00
C GLY A 471 -6.61 -15.48 7.10
N TYR A 472 -7.56 -16.39 6.98
CA TYR A 472 -8.72 -16.32 6.08
C TYR A 472 -9.81 -17.32 6.51
N PRO A 473 -11.08 -17.14 6.10
CA PRO A 473 -12.17 -18.08 6.35
C PRO A 473 -12.27 -19.19 5.29
N THR A 474 -12.90 -20.30 5.70
CA THR A 474 -13.50 -21.32 4.83
C THR A 474 -15.00 -21.30 5.10
N TYR A 475 -15.82 -21.15 4.07
CA TYR A 475 -17.27 -21.09 4.19
C TYR A 475 -17.94 -22.41 3.80
N ASP A 476 -19.00 -22.79 4.53
CA ASP A 476 -20.01 -23.79 4.11
C ASP A 476 -21.34 -23.07 3.88
N ILE A 477 -21.67 -22.88 2.60
CA ILE A 477 -22.93 -22.23 2.18
C ILE A 477 -23.93 -23.29 1.81
N ARG A 478 -25.03 -23.36 2.54
CA ARG A 478 -26.16 -24.26 2.24
C ARG A 478 -27.33 -23.46 1.76
N TRP A 479 -28.07 -24.01 0.79
CA TRP A 479 -29.22 -23.32 0.24
C TRP A 479 -30.40 -24.25 -0.06
N LYS A 480 -31.63 -23.69 -0.06
CA LYS A 480 -32.85 -24.34 -0.44
C LYS A 480 -33.82 -23.34 -1.06
N GLN A 481 -34.50 -23.73 -2.13
CA GLN A 481 -35.61 -22.96 -2.67
C GLN A 481 -36.95 -23.50 -2.18
N THR A 482 -37.87 -22.61 -1.79
CA THR A 482 -39.27 -22.89 -1.50
C THR A 482 -40.14 -21.82 -2.15
N GLY A 483 -40.84 -22.18 -3.20
CA GLY A 483 -41.55 -21.20 -4.04
C GLY A 483 -40.56 -20.20 -4.65
N ASN A 484 -40.81 -18.90 -4.46
CA ASN A 484 -39.96 -17.82 -4.91
C ASN A 484 -38.86 -17.43 -3.92
N GLN A 485 -38.76 -18.08 -2.78
CA GLN A 485 -37.77 -17.78 -1.75
C GLN A 485 -36.61 -18.76 -1.79
N VAL A 486 -35.39 -18.24 -1.73
CA VAL A 486 -34.16 -19.00 -1.54
C VAL A 486 -33.61 -18.70 -0.15
N THR A 487 -33.59 -19.74 0.68
CA THR A 487 -32.99 -19.67 2.02
C THR A 487 -31.53 -20.10 1.91
N PHE A 488 -30.64 -19.30 2.48
CA PHE A 488 -29.22 -19.62 2.63
C PHE A 488 -28.87 -19.79 4.10
N LYS A 489 -27.91 -20.66 4.40
CA LYS A 489 -27.22 -20.74 5.68
C LYS A 489 -25.72 -20.59 5.40
N ALA A 490 -25.07 -19.61 6.04
CA ALA A 490 -23.65 -19.41 5.96
C ALA A 490 -22.95 -19.79 7.27
N SER A 491 -22.03 -20.72 7.20
CA SER A 491 -21.15 -21.11 8.29
C SER A 491 -19.71 -20.89 7.90
N GLN A 492 -18.83 -20.54 8.84
CA GLN A 492 -17.41 -20.38 8.55
C GLN A 492 -16.51 -20.97 9.63
N THR A 493 -15.33 -21.38 9.21
CA THR A 493 -14.19 -21.72 10.06
C THR A 493 -12.98 -20.88 9.65
N GLN A 494 -12.09 -20.61 10.59
CA GLN A 494 -10.94 -19.71 10.38
C GLN A 494 -9.65 -20.52 10.27
N SER A 495 -8.74 -20.08 9.38
CA SER A 495 -7.42 -20.69 9.23
C SER A 495 -6.45 -20.35 10.36
N HIS A 496 -6.74 -19.30 11.17
CA HIS A 496 -5.88 -18.83 12.26
C HIS A 496 -6.71 -18.32 13.45
N ALA A 497 -6.23 -18.57 14.68
CA ALA A 497 -6.96 -18.27 15.92
C ALA A 497 -7.05 -16.77 16.28
N SER A 498 -6.33 -15.89 15.58
CA SER A 498 -6.37 -14.44 15.85
C SER A 498 -7.70 -13.77 15.49
N VAL A 499 -8.49 -14.40 14.62
CA VAL A 499 -9.83 -13.94 14.22
C VAL A 499 -10.80 -15.05 14.56
N SER A 500 -11.82 -14.74 15.34
CA SER A 500 -12.85 -15.71 15.71
C SER A 500 -13.97 -15.83 14.67
N PHE A 501 -14.19 -14.76 13.91
CA PHE A 501 -15.20 -14.68 12.86
C PHE A 501 -14.87 -13.51 11.94
N TYR A 502 -14.99 -13.70 10.61
CA TYR A 502 -14.80 -12.66 9.60
C TYR A 502 -16.14 -12.08 9.18
N GLU A 503 -16.44 -10.84 9.60
CA GLU A 503 -17.64 -10.14 9.14
C GLU A 503 -17.46 -9.71 7.68
N MET A 504 -18.35 -10.17 6.80
CA MET A 504 -18.22 -9.88 5.37
C MET A 504 -19.55 -10.04 4.62
N PRO A 505 -19.94 -9.14 3.72
CA PRO A 505 -21.01 -9.39 2.77
C PRO A 505 -20.57 -10.47 1.77
N LEU A 506 -21.25 -11.60 1.77
CA LEU A 506 -20.89 -12.78 0.97
C LEU A 506 -21.43 -12.63 -0.46
N PRO A 507 -20.58 -12.72 -1.50
CA PRO A 507 -21.02 -12.64 -2.89
C PRO A 507 -21.66 -13.95 -3.35
N ILE A 508 -22.96 -13.92 -3.64
CA ILE A 508 -23.74 -15.06 -4.11
C ILE A 508 -24.32 -14.76 -5.50
N LYS A 509 -24.14 -15.70 -6.41
CA LYS A 509 -24.80 -15.70 -7.71
C LYS A 509 -25.74 -16.90 -7.80
N VAL A 510 -26.99 -16.66 -8.14
CA VAL A 510 -28.04 -17.68 -8.31
C VAL A 510 -28.41 -17.76 -9.79
N THR A 511 -28.29 -18.95 -10.38
CA THR A 511 -28.66 -19.19 -11.79
C THR A 511 -29.91 -20.06 -11.86
N GLY A 512 -30.88 -19.62 -12.64
CA GLY A 512 -32.14 -20.33 -12.89
C GLY A 512 -32.03 -21.40 -13.99
N THR A 513 -32.97 -22.33 -14.02
CA THR A 513 -33.06 -23.41 -15.04
C THR A 513 -33.24 -22.89 -16.46
N GLY A 514 -33.73 -21.66 -16.65
CA GLY A 514 -33.84 -20.96 -17.93
C GLY A 514 -32.72 -19.97 -18.21
N GLY A 515 -31.61 -20.01 -17.45
CA GLY A 515 -30.45 -19.13 -17.63
C GLY A 515 -30.60 -17.74 -16.99
N GLN A 516 -31.68 -17.47 -16.27
CA GLN A 516 -31.85 -16.23 -15.49
C GLN A 516 -30.79 -16.15 -14.39
N VAL A 517 -30.36 -14.95 -14.02
CA VAL A 517 -29.34 -14.76 -12.97
C VAL A 517 -29.81 -13.71 -11.97
N ALA A 518 -29.56 -13.97 -10.70
CA ALA A 518 -29.69 -13.00 -9.60
C ALA A 518 -28.41 -12.97 -8.78
N TYR A 519 -28.04 -11.77 -8.27
CA TYR A 519 -26.85 -11.54 -7.46
C TYR A 519 -27.27 -11.02 -6.09
N PHE A 520 -26.64 -11.53 -5.05
CA PHE A 520 -26.89 -11.13 -3.67
C PHE A 520 -25.58 -10.88 -2.93
N ALA A 521 -25.60 -9.94 -2.01
CA ALA A 521 -24.56 -9.71 -1.02
C ALA A 521 -25.16 -10.02 0.36
N LEU A 522 -24.88 -11.21 0.89
CA LEU A 522 -25.43 -11.64 2.17
C LEU A 522 -24.58 -11.08 3.31
N ASP A 523 -25.10 -10.14 4.09
CA ASP A 523 -24.37 -9.46 5.17
C ASP A 523 -24.14 -10.41 6.35
N ASN A 524 -23.03 -11.15 6.31
CA ASN A 524 -22.69 -12.20 7.27
C ASN A 524 -21.97 -11.63 8.48
N THR A 525 -22.70 -11.48 9.59
CA THR A 525 -22.24 -10.88 10.85
C THR A 525 -22.12 -11.88 12.01
N VAL A 526 -22.64 -13.09 11.84
CA VAL A 526 -22.53 -14.17 12.84
C VAL A 526 -22.38 -15.53 12.17
N ASN A 527 -21.75 -16.47 12.86
CA ASN A 527 -21.62 -17.84 12.34
C ASN A 527 -22.96 -18.57 12.32
N ASN A 528 -23.17 -19.44 11.33
CA ASN A 528 -24.43 -20.17 11.09
C ASN A 528 -25.63 -19.25 10.82
N GLN A 529 -25.41 -18.08 10.23
CA GLN A 529 -26.47 -17.13 9.91
C GLN A 529 -27.33 -17.61 8.74
N TYR A 530 -28.64 -17.37 8.87
CA TYR A 530 -29.62 -17.63 7.83
C TYR A 530 -30.00 -16.34 7.10
N PHE A 531 -30.23 -16.49 5.80
CA PHE A 531 -30.69 -15.40 4.92
C PHE A 531 -31.86 -15.91 4.07
N THR A 532 -32.72 -15.01 3.65
CA THR A 532 -33.80 -15.32 2.72
C THR A 532 -33.87 -14.25 1.64
N GLU A 533 -33.72 -14.69 0.40
CA GLU A 533 -33.76 -13.84 -0.77
C GLU A 533 -34.86 -14.30 -1.72
N SER A 534 -35.35 -13.43 -2.59
CA SER A 534 -36.42 -13.74 -3.54
C SER A 534 -35.89 -13.81 -4.96
N VAL A 535 -36.33 -14.89 -5.66
CA VAL A 535 -36.11 -15.04 -7.11
C VAL A 535 -37.44 -15.41 -7.79
N THR A 536 -37.59 -15.02 -9.05
CA THR A 536 -38.83 -15.28 -9.83
C THR A 536 -38.72 -16.51 -10.72
N PHE A 537 -37.67 -17.31 -10.53
CA PHE A 537 -37.37 -18.48 -11.36
C PHE A 537 -36.94 -19.69 -10.54
N PRO A 538 -37.12 -20.93 -11.06
CA PRO A 538 -36.56 -22.12 -10.45
C PRO A 538 -35.02 -22.09 -10.48
N VAL A 539 -34.38 -22.31 -9.33
CA VAL A 539 -32.92 -22.27 -9.19
C VAL A 539 -32.29 -23.57 -9.69
N ALA A 540 -31.32 -23.44 -10.59
CA ALA A 540 -30.50 -24.54 -11.08
C ALA A 540 -29.19 -24.67 -10.29
N SER A 541 -28.52 -23.54 -9.99
CA SER A 541 -27.27 -23.53 -9.23
C SER A 541 -27.09 -22.27 -8.43
N VAL A 542 -26.24 -22.37 -7.41
CA VAL A 542 -25.74 -21.25 -6.59
C VAL A 542 -24.23 -21.28 -6.63
N GLU A 543 -23.63 -20.15 -6.89
CA GLU A 543 -22.19 -19.94 -6.89
C GLU A 543 -21.84 -18.94 -5.76
N PHE A 544 -20.82 -19.25 -4.97
CA PHE A 544 -20.25 -18.38 -3.96
C PHE A 544 -18.95 -17.78 -4.49
N ASN A 545 -18.70 -16.49 -4.17
CA ASN A 545 -17.48 -15.78 -4.54
C ASN A 545 -17.17 -15.83 -6.04
N TYR A 546 -18.21 -15.73 -6.87
CA TYR A 546 -18.24 -15.97 -8.31
C TYR A 546 -17.28 -15.09 -9.14
N GLU A 547 -16.80 -13.97 -8.62
CA GLU A 547 -15.82 -13.06 -9.24
C GLU A 547 -14.60 -12.82 -8.34
N TYR A 548 -14.32 -13.72 -7.40
CA TYR A 548 -13.21 -13.57 -6.45
C TYR A 548 -13.23 -12.20 -5.75
N GLN A 549 -14.39 -11.80 -5.21
CA GLN A 549 -14.54 -10.54 -4.50
C GLN A 549 -13.90 -10.54 -3.12
N ILE A 550 -13.78 -11.74 -2.50
CA ILE A 550 -13.29 -11.90 -1.14
C ILE A 550 -12.23 -13.02 -1.05
N ILE A 551 -11.34 -12.91 -0.05
CA ILE A 551 -10.37 -13.96 0.26
C ILE A 551 -11.08 -15.08 1.01
N GLU A 552 -10.97 -16.30 0.50
CA GLU A 552 -11.45 -17.52 1.16
C GLU A 552 -10.69 -18.73 0.59
N LYS A 553 -10.81 -19.90 1.25
CA LYS A 553 -10.22 -21.14 0.73
C LYS A 553 -11.11 -22.33 1.03
N ASN A 554 -11.22 -23.27 0.06
CA ASN A 554 -11.92 -24.54 0.19
C ASN A 554 -13.40 -24.40 0.60
N SER A 555 -14.04 -23.27 0.28
CA SER A 555 -15.46 -23.07 0.58
C SER A 555 -16.35 -23.98 -0.27
N THR A 556 -17.49 -24.36 0.29
CA THR A 556 -18.46 -25.27 -0.34
C THR A 556 -19.82 -24.61 -0.50
N VAL A 557 -20.54 -24.97 -1.56
CA VAL A 557 -21.95 -24.59 -1.78
C VAL A 557 -22.76 -25.86 -2.00
N THR A 558 -23.76 -26.11 -1.15
CA THR A 558 -24.53 -27.33 -1.19
C THR A 558 -26.03 -27.04 -1.14
N GLN A 559 -26.81 -27.66 -2.03
CA GLN A 559 -28.24 -27.66 -1.90
C GLN A 559 -28.65 -28.59 -0.74
N ASP A 560 -29.38 -28.05 0.25
CA ASP A 560 -29.79 -28.77 1.45
C ASP A 560 -31.31 -28.66 1.64
N ASN A 561 -32.02 -29.68 1.20
CA ASN A 561 -33.50 -29.74 1.30
C ASN A 561 -34.01 -29.85 2.73
N THR A 562 -33.14 -30.07 3.71
CA THR A 562 -33.51 -30.13 5.14
C THR A 562 -33.52 -28.75 5.80
N LEU A 563 -32.95 -27.70 5.15
CA LEU A 563 -33.04 -26.34 5.68
C LEU A 563 -34.50 -25.95 5.92
N SER A 564 -34.78 -25.48 7.11
CA SER A 564 -36.13 -25.07 7.51
C SER A 564 -36.19 -23.58 7.77
N THR A 565 -37.23 -22.91 7.26
CA THR A 565 -37.54 -21.51 7.60
C THR A 565 -37.90 -21.34 9.07
N SER A 566 -38.29 -22.44 9.78
CA SER A 566 -38.48 -22.40 11.24
C SER A 566 -37.14 -22.20 12.00
N ASP A 567 -36.01 -22.49 11.37
CA ASP A 567 -34.69 -22.24 11.95
C ASP A 567 -34.28 -20.77 11.86
N ILE A 568 -34.87 -19.98 10.93
CA ILE A 568 -34.69 -18.52 10.82
C ILE A 568 -35.25 -17.83 12.08
N ASN A 569 -36.28 -18.39 12.70
CA ASN A 569 -36.96 -17.81 13.86
C ASN A 569 -36.45 -18.34 15.19
N LYS A 570 -35.52 -19.29 15.19
CA LYS A 570 -35.17 -19.97 16.44
C LYS A 570 -34.29 -19.15 17.37
N ASP A 571 -33.55 -18.14 16.94
CA ASP A 571 -32.67 -17.46 17.88
C ASP A 571 -32.11 -16.12 17.38
N GLU A 572 -32.94 -15.15 17.08
CA GLU A 572 -32.50 -13.76 17.17
C GLU A 572 -32.47 -13.30 18.64
N PHE A 573 -31.48 -13.80 19.37
CA PHE A 573 -31.07 -13.14 20.60
C PHE A 573 -30.21 -11.96 20.20
N ALA A 574 -30.73 -10.77 20.36
CA ALA A 574 -29.98 -9.56 20.10
C ALA A 574 -30.10 -8.62 21.30
N LEU A 575 -28.98 -7.96 21.63
CA LEU A 575 -28.94 -6.84 22.56
C LEU A 575 -29.09 -5.55 21.78
N TYR A 576 -29.99 -4.69 22.24
CA TYR A 576 -30.16 -3.35 21.67
C TYR A 576 -30.53 -2.32 22.74
N PRO A 577 -30.15 -1.04 22.53
CA PRO A 577 -29.22 -0.56 21.52
C PRO A 577 -27.80 -1.06 21.78
N ASN A 578 -27.04 -1.29 20.72
CA ASN A 578 -25.61 -1.57 20.81
C ASN A 578 -24.91 -0.70 19.74
N PRO A 579 -24.11 0.30 20.15
CA PRO A 579 -23.69 0.69 21.50
C PRO A 579 -24.80 1.23 22.41
N ALA A 580 -24.72 0.91 23.72
CA ALA A 580 -25.67 1.29 24.74
C ALA A 580 -25.16 2.38 25.69
N LYS A 581 -26.06 3.26 26.16
CA LYS A 581 -25.72 4.27 27.19
C LYS A 581 -26.16 3.84 28.60
N ASN A 582 -27.43 3.64 28.81
CA ASN A 582 -27.99 3.44 30.15
C ASN A 582 -28.71 2.11 30.30
N GLU A 583 -29.23 1.58 29.22
CA GLU A 583 -30.14 0.43 29.21
C GLU A 583 -29.86 -0.50 28.03
N LEU A 584 -30.09 -1.78 28.24
CA LEU A 584 -30.05 -2.85 27.23
C LEU A 584 -31.39 -3.59 27.23
N PHE A 585 -31.88 -3.89 26.05
CA PHE A 585 -33.00 -4.77 25.82
C PHE A 585 -32.53 -6.05 25.12
N LEU A 586 -33.21 -7.15 25.38
CA LEU A 586 -32.96 -8.39 24.67
C LEU A 586 -34.16 -8.70 23.75
N LYS A 587 -33.87 -8.93 22.48
CA LYS A 587 -34.79 -9.54 21.54
C LYS A 587 -34.69 -11.05 21.65
N GLY A 588 -35.79 -11.77 21.54
CA GLY A 588 -35.80 -13.24 21.50
C GLY A 588 -35.97 -13.96 22.86
N VAL A 589 -35.90 -13.25 23.99
CA VAL A 589 -36.12 -13.84 25.32
C VAL A 589 -37.61 -13.85 25.64
N LYS A 590 -38.19 -15.04 25.79
CA LYS A 590 -39.64 -15.22 26.02
C LYS A 590 -40.04 -15.52 27.47
N LYS A 591 -39.08 -15.83 28.33
CA LYS A 591 -39.26 -16.14 29.76
C LYS A 591 -38.21 -15.43 30.59
N SER A 592 -38.51 -15.23 31.87
CA SER A 592 -37.53 -14.69 32.81
C SER A 592 -36.30 -15.61 32.91
N THR A 593 -35.10 -15.06 32.70
CA THR A 593 -33.86 -15.83 32.57
C THR A 593 -32.71 -15.08 33.28
N GLU A 594 -31.88 -15.82 34.00
CA GLU A 594 -30.66 -15.22 34.58
C GLU A 594 -29.70 -14.73 33.53
N TYR A 595 -29.11 -13.55 33.78
CA TYR A 595 -28.02 -13.01 32.96
C TYR A 595 -26.80 -12.70 33.79
N SER A 596 -25.63 -12.62 33.13
CA SER A 596 -24.40 -12.17 33.72
C SER A 596 -23.66 -11.25 32.72
N ILE A 597 -23.04 -10.17 33.24
CA ILE A 597 -22.21 -9.27 32.43
C ILE A 597 -20.75 -9.44 32.86
N TYR A 598 -19.88 -9.59 31.89
CA TYR A 598 -18.44 -9.77 32.11
C TYR A 598 -17.65 -8.69 31.37
N PHE A 599 -16.48 -8.32 31.88
CA PHE A 599 -15.46 -7.72 31.08
C PHE A 599 -14.94 -8.68 30.02
N VAL A 600 -14.26 -8.17 28.99
CA VAL A 600 -13.65 -8.99 27.92
C VAL A 600 -12.54 -9.93 28.43
N ASP A 601 -11.96 -9.65 29.61
CA ASP A 601 -10.99 -10.50 30.32
C ASP A 601 -11.65 -11.66 31.09
N GLY A 602 -12.99 -11.77 31.05
CA GLY A 602 -13.75 -12.81 31.75
C GLY A 602 -14.14 -12.49 33.20
N LYS A 603 -13.78 -11.31 33.72
CA LYS A 603 -14.15 -10.91 35.09
C LYS A 603 -15.65 -10.55 35.15
N LEU A 604 -16.39 -11.21 36.06
CA LEU A 604 -17.80 -10.92 36.31
C LEU A 604 -17.97 -9.49 36.85
N VAL A 605 -18.90 -8.74 36.23
CA VAL A 605 -19.24 -7.36 36.58
C VAL A 605 -20.59 -7.27 37.25
N GLU A 606 -21.60 -7.97 36.70
CA GLU A 606 -22.96 -7.91 37.17
C GLU A 606 -23.71 -9.26 36.93
N LYS A 607 -24.67 -9.56 37.77
CA LYS A 607 -25.59 -10.67 37.63
C LYS A 607 -27.01 -10.21 37.94
N GLY A 608 -27.98 -10.71 37.20
CA GLY A 608 -29.39 -10.37 37.46
C GLY A 608 -30.38 -11.29 36.77
N MET A 609 -31.67 -10.98 36.91
CA MET A 609 -32.75 -11.63 36.21
C MET A 609 -33.29 -10.71 35.12
N TYR A 610 -33.28 -11.16 33.88
CA TYR A 610 -33.91 -10.45 32.78
C TYR A 610 -35.38 -10.89 32.69
N HIS A 611 -36.29 -9.94 32.60
CA HIS A 611 -37.70 -10.18 32.35
C HIS A 611 -38.06 -9.69 30.94
N PRO A 612 -38.82 -10.48 30.16
CA PRO A 612 -39.23 -10.11 28.81
C PRO A 612 -39.84 -8.72 28.74
N ASN A 613 -39.43 -7.94 27.74
CA ASN A 613 -39.83 -6.54 27.51
C ASN A 613 -39.39 -5.52 28.58
N GLN A 614 -38.50 -5.89 29.50
CA GLN A 614 -37.87 -4.97 30.44
C GLN A 614 -36.43 -4.69 29.99
N SER A 615 -35.91 -3.52 30.40
CA SER A 615 -34.51 -3.21 30.16
C SER A 615 -33.60 -3.70 31.29
N VAL A 616 -32.34 -3.98 30.96
CA VAL A 616 -31.27 -4.16 31.93
C VAL A 616 -30.59 -2.79 32.10
N ASN A 617 -30.58 -2.27 33.33
CA ASN A 617 -29.93 -1.00 33.64
C ASN A 617 -28.43 -1.19 33.73
N ILE A 618 -27.68 -0.52 32.86
CA ILE A 618 -26.22 -0.57 32.77
C ILE A 618 -25.57 0.79 33.09
N GLN A 619 -26.29 1.72 33.71
CA GLN A 619 -25.78 3.06 34.05
C GLN A 619 -24.49 3.03 34.88
N LYS A 620 -24.35 2.02 35.75
CA LYS A 620 -23.18 1.85 36.64
C LYS A 620 -21.94 1.32 35.94
N LEU A 621 -22.07 0.83 34.71
CA LEU A 621 -20.93 0.34 33.95
C LEU A 621 -20.14 1.52 33.39
N ILE A 622 -18.81 1.42 33.48
CA ILE A 622 -17.91 2.40 32.83
C ILE A 622 -17.90 2.19 31.31
N PRO A 623 -17.63 3.21 30.50
CA PRO A 623 -17.50 3.04 29.05
C PRO A 623 -16.49 1.93 28.71
N GLY A 624 -16.86 1.05 27.80
CA GLY A 624 -16.02 -0.09 27.43
C GLY A 624 -16.80 -1.23 26.78
N THR A 625 -16.09 -2.27 26.40
CA THR A 625 -16.66 -3.48 25.81
C THR A 625 -16.95 -4.52 26.88
N TYR A 626 -18.13 -5.14 26.80
CA TYR A 626 -18.61 -6.14 27.74
C TYR A 626 -19.17 -7.36 27.01
N ILE A 627 -19.23 -8.48 27.71
CA ILE A 627 -19.90 -9.72 27.28
C ILE A 627 -21.15 -9.90 28.15
N PHE A 628 -22.32 -9.88 27.53
CA PHE A 628 -23.58 -10.22 28.18
C PHE A 628 -23.87 -11.72 27.95
N ARG A 629 -23.95 -12.47 29.03
CA ARG A 629 -24.23 -13.90 28.99
C ARG A 629 -25.64 -14.16 29.50
N ILE A 630 -26.43 -14.89 28.72
CA ILE A 630 -27.78 -15.36 29.10
C ILE A 630 -27.99 -16.78 28.53
N ASP A 631 -28.43 -17.68 29.35
CA ASP A 631 -28.42 -19.14 29.08
C ASP A 631 -26.98 -19.54 28.69
N GLU A 632 -26.80 -20.21 27.55
CA GLU A 632 -25.47 -20.59 27.04
C GLU A 632 -24.90 -19.60 26.01
N LYS A 633 -25.57 -18.44 25.82
CA LYS A 633 -25.18 -17.44 24.78
C LYS A 633 -24.40 -16.30 25.37
N ASN A 634 -23.33 -15.91 24.66
CA ASN A 634 -22.51 -14.76 24.96
C ASN A 634 -22.72 -13.71 23.85
N ILE A 635 -23.13 -12.50 24.22
CA ILE A 635 -23.38 -11.39 23.30
C ILE A 635 -22.49 -10.22 23.70
N LYS A 636 -21.65 -9.77 22.79
CA LYS A 636 -20.78 -8.61 23.01
C LYS A 636 -21.57 -7.32 22.86
N PHE A 637 -21.38 -6.36 23.75
CA PHE A 637 -21.94 -5.01 23.61
C PHE A 637 -20.93 -3.95 24.02
N LEU A 638 -21.13 -2.73 23.47
CA LEU A 638 -20.32 -1.55 23.76
C LEU A 638 -21.14 -0.61 24.67
N LYS A 639 -20.61 -0.30 25.84
CA LYS A 639 -21.10 0.75 26.74
C LYS A 639 -20.44 2.06 26.34
N LYS A 640 -21.28 3.08 26.05
CA LYS A 640 -20.85 4.48 25.82
C LYS A 640 -20.87 5.30 27.10
#